data_aeae92dd97ab744a870fdcfddb528eed
#
_entry.id   aeae92dd97ab744a870fdcfddb528eed
#
_cell.length_a   1.000
_cell.length_b   1.000
_cell.length_c   1.000
_cell.angle_alpha   90.00
_cell.angle_beta   90.00
_cell.angle_gamma   90.00
#
_symmetry.space_group_name_H-M   'P 1'
#
loop_
_entity.id
_entity.type
_entity.pdbx_description
1 polymer ?
#
loop_
_entity_poly.entity_id
_entity_poly.type
_entity_poly.pdbx_seq_one_letter_code
_entity_poly.pdbx_strand_id
1 'polypeptide(L)'
;MGMGYLAGWLWFLAVVAMANGGGTPTSSINGLFTNHGVAAPFSTHRGIVATQDGQKRNIVLVWLYDHRGCYALLLIDAETGKSEEFPTPFPYGGDAPYASILSSNNRLYSHFGSHFVEFDPTKRAFTFIRKTVPQMAMSMTEDDNGVIWSATYPQCGIAAYNPKTGEFRDFGHVHKENWAQYPRSIAVDDAGWVYFAIGYTRSHILALNPKTGEVKPMIDESERRQGMAYVFRATNGKVYGQPVAGEKGNWLELYKGTARKVGELPPNAKPKTFIAGSQALFHRTFPDGKRIRTLDLAERVLVVEDPKTGESKTVRFDYKSEGGHIMSVAVAPDGSVCGGTAFPFYAFRYDPKADRWERYPCYGQWNTVAKQGDRFFVGGYTGGFLLEWNPFAAWTGTTKDNPNANPRYLTESEPDINRPHELLAHPDGKTLVLAGTPAYGFTGGGLLFWDRQTQTKTLLRHTDILQWHSTMSLVALPDGKLLGGTTTAAGTGGERKAKQAELYLLDIASKKVVWHEPILTGVQEYTDLCYDERNGLVYGFADRRRFFVFDPKTKRIVHQQETEPCAYQQGPRVFVVAPDKRVFVLFVRSIAEVDPKTFALRPLAKTPVPITAGGDYLDGRIYFASGSHLWSFRIPSP
;
A
#
# COMPACT_ATOMS: atom_id res chain seq x y z
N MET A 1 19.41 -13.15 15.48
CA MET A 1 19.69 -11.76 15.13
C MET A 1 18.44 -11.23 14.48
N GLY A 2 17.69 -10.39 15.18
CA GLY A 2 16.45 -9.82 14.66
C GLY A 2 16.77 -8.94 13.46
N MET A 3 16.18 -9.26 12.31
CA MET A 3 16.10 -8.32 11.20
C MET A 3 15.03 -7.27 11.56
N GLY A 4 15.43 -6.34 12.42
CA GLY A 4 14.74 -5.07 12.52
C GLY A 4 14.99 -4.32 11.24
N TYR A 5 13.91 -3.96 10.52
CA TYR A 5 13.96 -2.92 9.51
C TYR A 5 14.16 -1.57 10.21
N LEU A 6 15.37 -1.32 10.69
CA LEU A 6 15.86 0.00 11.01
C LEU A 6 16.51 0.56 9.74
N ALA A 7 15.70 1.13 8.87
CA ALA A 7 16.18 2.15 7.96
C ALA A 7 16.43 3.41 8.81
N GLY A 8 17.60 3.47 9.44
CA GLY A 8 18.12 4.69 10.03
C GLY A 8 18.46 5.67 8.92
N TRP A 9 17.52 6.57 8.61
CA TRP A 9 17.72 7.72 7.75
C TRP A 9 18.01 8.93 8.63
N LEU A 10 19.29 9.12 8.99
CA LEU A 10 19.79 10.42 9.42
C LEU A 10 19.98 11.28 8.16
N TRP A 11 18.98 12.07 7.84
CA TRP A 11 19.10 13.16 6.87
C TRP A 11 18.94 14.49 7.60
N PHE A 12 20.03 15.23 7.72
CA PHE A 12 19.95 16.67 7.79
C PHE A 12 19.58 17.17 6.39
N LEU A 13 18.29 17.33 6.11
CA LEU A 13 17.80 18.00 4.94
C LEU A 13 17.37 19.41 5.33
N ALA A 14 18.01 20.38 4.72
CA ALA A 14 17.39 21.68 4.56
C ALA A 14 16.07 21.45 3.81
N VAL A 15 14.94 21.68 4.48
CA VAL A 15 13.61 21.62 3.88
C VAL A 15 13.51 22.80 2.92
N VAL A 16 13.86 22.58 1.67
CA VAL A 16 13.52 23.51 0.59
C VAL A 16 12.08 23.17 0.19
N ALA A 17 11.14 24.03 0.57
CA ALA A 17 9.80 23.99 0.00
C ALA A 17 9.94 24.17 -1.52
N MET A 18 9.62 23.13 -2.28
CA MET A 18 9.58 23.26 -3.73
C MET A 18 8.37 24.09 -4.13
N ALA A 19 8.55 25.40 -4.25
CA ALA A 19 7.67 26.24 -5.04
C ALA A 19 8.02 26.08 -6.51
N ASN A 20 7.69 24.93 -7.11
CA ASN A 20 7.84 24.76 -8.54
C ASN A 20 6.55 25.16 -9.24
N GLY A 21 6.54 26.36 -9.78
CA GLY A 21 5.60 26.82 -10.79
C GLY A 21 5.75 26.01 -12.08
N GLY A 22 4.98 24.98 -12.19
CA GLY A 22 4.81 24.09 -13.33
C GLY A 22 3.48 23.37 -13.19
N GLY A 23 2.43 24.09 -12.76
CA GLY A 23 1.07 23.61 -12.80
C GLY A 23 0.65 23.43 -14.26
N THR A 24 0.22 22.21 -14.64
CA THR A 24 -0.59 22.06 -15.85
C THR A 24 -1.76 23.04 -15.73
N PRO A 25 -2.05 23.88 -16.76
CA PRO A 25 -3.05 24.92 -16.62
C PRO A 25 -4.38 24.31 -16.20
N THR A 26 -5.02 24.94 -15.21
CA THR A 26 -6.33 24.58 -14.69
C THR A 26 -7.31 24.51 -15.86
N SER A 27 -7.75 23.30 -16.23
CA SER A 27 -8.68 23.10 -17.34
C SER A 27 -10.10 22.92 -16.79
N SER A 28 -11.02 23.79 -17.20
CA SER A 28 -12.44 23.67 -16.85
C SER A 28 -13.20 22.90 -17.93
N ILE A 29 -13.95 21.86 -17.52
CA ILE A 29 -14.83 21.09 -18.40
C ILE A 29 -16.27 21.48 -18.09
N ASN A 30 -16.98 22.00 -19.10
CA ASN A 30 -18.40 22.41 -19.03
C ASN A 30 -18.72 23.39 -17.87
N GLY A 31 -17.74 24.16 -17.38
CA GLY A 31 -17.91 25.10 -16.26
C GLY A 31 -18.18 24.46 -14.88
N LEU A 32 -18.44 23.15 -14.84
CA LEU A 32 -18.76 22.42 -13.60
C LEU A 32 -17.55 21.75 -12.96
N PHE A 33 -16.68 21.11 -13.77
CA PHE A 33 -15.52 20.39 -13.30
C PHE A 33 -14.23 21.18 -13.58
N THR A 34 -13.32 21.15 -12.64
CA THR A 34 -12.00 21.79 -12.77
C THR A 34 -10.92 20.78 -12.40
N ASN A 35 -9.94 20.59 -13.29
CA ASN A 35 -8.71 19.86 -12.99
C ASN A 35 -7.67 20.83 -12.46
N HIS A 36 -7.21 20.62 -11.23
CA HIS A 36 -6.21 21.46 -10.56
C HIS A 36 -4.78 20.97 -10.77
N GLY A 37 -4.59 19.84 -11.45
CA GLY A 37 -3.27 19.28 -11.73
C GLY A 37 -2.88 18.12 -10.83
N VAL A 38 -1.60 17.76 -10.92
CA VAL A 38 -1.01 16.57 -10.30
C VAL A 38 -0.48 16.87 -8.92
N ALA A 39 -0.89 16.07 -7.93
CA ALA A 39 -0.46 16.26 -6.53
C ALA A 39 1.03 15.98 -6.33
N ALA A 40 1.56 14.87 -6.89
CA ALA A 40 2.98 14.52 -6.84
C ALA A 40 3.45 14.13 -8.26
N PRO A 41 4.05 15.07 -9.03
CA PRO A 41 4.34 14.87 -10.47
C PRO A 41 5.61 14.05 -10.75
N PHE A 42 5.83 12.99 -9.97
CA PHE A 42 6.96 12.08 -10.10
C PHE A 42 6.56 10.67 -9.69
N SER A 43 7.37 9.70 -10.12
CA SER A 43 7.18 8.28 -9.83
C SER A 43 7.97 7.83 -8.60
N THR A 44 7.66 6.66 -8.11
CA THR A 44 8.53 5.88 -7.23
C THR A 44 9.16 4.72 -8.00
N HIS A 45 10.07 4.02 -7.36
CA HIS A 45 10.68 2.80 -7.91
C HIS A 45 10.12 1.53 -7.27
N ARG A 46 10.22 0.42 -8.01
CA ARG A 46 9.89 -0.94 -7.56
C ARG A 46 11.07 -1.89 -7.69
N GLY A 47 12.27 -1.38 -7.48
CA GLY A 47 13.54 -2.07 -7.52
C GLY A 47 14.58 -1.25 -8.30
N ILE A 48 15.79 -1.20 -7.74
CA ILE A 48 16.94 -0.51 -8.32
C ILE A 48 18.13 -1.46 -8.27
N VAL A 49 18.85 -1.57 -9.38
CA VAL A 49 20.05 -2.40 -9.48
C VAL A 49 21.13 -1.71 -10.28
N ALA A 50 22.35 -1.67 -9.73
CA ALA A 50 23.56 -1.25 -10.44
C ALA A 50 24.10 -2.41 -11.28
N THR A 51 24.47 -2.14 -12.53
CA THR A 51 25.08 -3.14 -13.41
C THR A 51 25.88 -2.47 -14.53
N GLN A 52 26.24 -3.21 -15.57
CA GLN A 52 26.89 -2.72 -16.80
C GLN A 52 26.11 -3.15 -18.05
N ASP A 53 26.21 -2.32 -19.09
CA ASP A 53 25.71 -2.68 -20.42
C ASP A 53 26.76 -3.46 -21.25
N GLY A 54 26.42 -3.75 -22.52
CA GLY A 54 27.31 -4.49 -23.43
C GLY A 54 28.60 -3.78 -23.79
N GLN A 55 28.72 -2.48 -23.49
CA GLN A 55 29.94 -1.68 -23.68
C GLN A 55 30.71 -1.48 -22.36
N LYS A 56 30.35 -2.22 -21.31
CA LYS A 56 30.92 -2.12 -19.97
C LYS A 56 30.73 -0.74 -19.31
N ARG A 57 29.72 0.02 -19.73
CA ARG A 57 29.36 1.27 -19.07
C ARG A 57 28.51 0.95 -17.84
N ASN A 58 28.78 1.67 -16.74
CA ASN A 58 27.96 1.57 -15.55
C ASN A 58 26.56 2.13 -15.81
N ILE A 59 25.55 1.31 -15.58
CA ILE A 59 24.14 1.68 -15.73
C ILE A 59 23.34 1.32 -14.50
N VAL A 60 22.28 2.06 -14.28
CA VAL A 60 21.30 1.77 -13.23
C VAL A 60 19.98 1.37 -13.89
N LEU A 61 19.41 0.25 -13.49
CA LEU A 61 18.09 -0.18 -13.91
C LEU A 61 17.08 0.09 -12.80
N VAL A 62 15.95 0.71 -13.14
CA VAL A 62 14.92 1.15 -12.19
C VAL A 62 13.53 0.79 -12.70
N TRP A 63 12.78 -0.03 -11.97
CA TRP A 63 11.36 -0.20 -12.25
C TRP A 63 10.59 1.04 -11.82
N LEU A 64 9.98 1.75 -12.76
CA LEU A 64 9.18 2.94 -12.53
C LEU A 64 7.72 2.58 -12.20
N TYR A 65 7.18 3.23 -11.19
CA TYR A 65 5.82 3.04 -10.72
C TYR A 65 5.15 4.39 -10.40
N ASP A 66 3.93 4.58 -10.90
CA ASP A 66 3.06 5.72 -10.58
C ASP A 66 1.59 5.28 -10.40
N HIS A 67 0.64 6.19 -10.47
CA HIS A 67 -0.79 5.86 -10.27
C HIS A 67 -1.33 4.80 -11.23
N ARG A 68 -0.70 4.58 -12.38
CA ARG A 68 -1.08 3.57 -13.37
C ARG A 68 -0.61 2.15 -12.99
N GLY A 69 0.33 2.04 -12.09
CA GLY A 69 1.07 0.81 -11.76
C GLY A 69 2.52 0.88 -12.21
N CYS A 70 3.18 -0.28 -12.36
CA CYS A 70 4.52 -0.36 -12.97
C CYS A 70 4.41 -0.23 -14.48
N TYR A 71 4.96 0.83 -15.04
CA TYR A 71 4.74 1.18 -16.45
C TYR A 71 5.99 1.08 -17.34
N ALA A 72 7.19 1.15 -16.76
CA ALA A 72 8.44 1.08 -17.52
C ALA A 72 9.63 0.61 -16.69
N LEU A 73 10.66 0.11 -17.35
CA LEU A 73 12.01 -0.02 -16.83
C LEU A 73 12.84 1.16 -17.34
N LEU A 74 13.40 1.95 -16.42
CA LEU A 74 14.31 3.06 -16.73
C LEU A 74 15.75 2.55 -16.66
N LEU A 75 16.53 2.85 -17.69
CA LEU A 75 17.98 2.67 -17.73
C LEU A 75 18.65 4.04 -17.67
N ILE A 76 19.56 4.22 -16.71
CA ILE A 76 20.32 5.47 -16.53
C ILE A 76 21.81 5.18 -16.69
N ASP A 77 22.47 5.86 -17.61
CA ASP A 77 23.95 5.85 -17.71
C ASP A 77 24.53 6.61 -16.51
N ALA A 78 25.33 5.91 -15.71
CA ALA A 78 25.84 6.44 -14.44
C ALA A 78 26.91 7.52 -14.60
N GLU A 79 27.50 7.65 -15.80
CA GLU A 79 28.53 8.65 -16.08
C GLU A 79 27.94 9.93 -16.68
N THR A 80 26.90 9.81 -17.50
CA THR A 80 26.36 10.94 -18.28
C THR A 80 25.00 11.40 -17.80
N GLY A 81 24.25 10.56 -17.07
CA GLY A 81 22.85 10.79 -16.73
C GLY A 81 21.88 10.53 -17.89
N LYS A 82 22.38 10.17 -19.09
CA LYS A 82 21.50 9.82 -20.21
C LYS A 82 20.60 8.66 -19.82
N SER A 83 19.30 8.84 -20.01
CA SER A 83 18.30 7.87 -19.62
C SER A 83 17.47 7.38 -20.80
N GLU A 84 16.94 6.17 -20.67
CA GLU A 84 16.07 5.54 -21.66
C GLU A 84 15.00 4.73 -20.96
N GLU A 85 13.73 4.89 -21.37
CA GLU A 85 12.60 4.16 -20.82
C GLU A 85 12.20 3.01 -21.75
N PHE A 86 11.99 1.84 -21.15
CA PHE A 86 11.46 0.65 -21.81
C PHE A 86 10.07 0.38 -21.23
N PRO A 87 8.98 0.72 -21.93
CA PRO A 87 7.63 0.41 -21.47
C PRO A 87 7.48 -1.08 -21.17
N THR A 88 6.70 -1.42 -20.14
CA THR A 88 6.36 -2.81 -19.84
C THR A 88 5.73 -3.45 -21.08
N PRO A 89 6.17 -4.66 -21.50
CA PRO A 89 5.71 -5.29 -22.75
C PRO A 89 4.32 -5.95 -22.62
N PHE A 90 3.56 -5.57 -21.61
CA PHE A 90 2.18 -5.99 -21.35
C PHE A 90 1.43 -4.84 -20.68
N PRO A 91 0.08 -4.85 -20.66
CA PRO A 91 -0.71 -3.81 -20.01
C PRO A 91 -0.34 -3.66 -18.54
N TYR A 92 -0.06 -2.42 -18.11
CA TYR A 92 0.22 -2.11 -16.71
C TYR A 92 -1.08 -1.96 -15.90
N GLY A 93 -0.95 -2.11 -14.58
CA GLY A 93 -2.05 -2.02 -13.59
C GLY A 93 -2.04 -3.20 -12.62
N GLY A 94 -2.71 -3.04 -11.50
CA GLY A 94 -2.88 -4.07 -10.46
C GLY A 94 -1.64 -4.30 -9.61
N ASP A 95 -0.75 -5.18 -10.02
CA ASP A 95 0.44 -5.55 -9.26
C ASP A 95 1.74 -4.89 -9.82
N ALA A 96 2.82 -5.07 -9.09
CA ALA A 96 4.11 -4.44 -9.38
C ALA A 96 5.25 -5.44 -9.12
N PRO A 97 6.48 -5.19 -9.61
CA PRO A 97 7.63 -6.03 -9.28
C PRO A 97 7.92 -5.99 -7.77
N TYR A 98 7.44 -7.00 -7.04
CA TYR A 98 7.82 -7.21 -5.64
C TYR A 98 9.15 -7.91 -5.50
N ALA A 99 9.52 -8.73 -6.48
CA ALA A 99 10.83 -9.37 -6.55
C ALA A 99 11.43 -9.21 -7.94
N SER A 100 12.75 -8.96 -7.95
CA SER A 100 13.57 -8.97 -9.16
C SER A 100 14.92 -9.62 -8.85
N ILE A 101 15.56 -10.18 -9.87
CA ILE A 101 16.91 -10.74 -9.77
C ILE A 101 17.75 -10.33 -10.97
N LEU A 102 18.97 -9.86 -10.71
CA LEU A 102 20.02 -9.74 -11.71
C LEU A 102 20.81 -11.04 -11.69
N SER A 103 20.69 -11.82 -12.76
CA SER A 103 21.34 -13.12 -12.86
C SER A 103 22.87 -13.02 -13.01
N SER A 104 23.54 -14.16 -12.83
CA SER A 104 24.98 -14.30 -13.06
C SER A 104 25.40 -13.96 -14.51
N ASN A 105 24.46 -14.02 -15.46
CA ASN A 105 24.64 -13.64 -16.86
C ASN A 105 24.29 -12.18 -17.17
N ASN A 106 24.18 -11.34 -16.14
CA ASN A 106 23.84 -9.92 -16.26
C ASN A 106 22.52 -9.66 -17.00
N ARG A 107 21.47 -10.42 -16.67
CA ARG A 107 20.09 -10.21 -17.14
C ARG A 107 19.17 -9.95 -15.97
N LEU A 108 18.29 -8.96 -16.12
CA LEU A 108 17.31 -8.62 -15.10
C LEU A 108 16.01 -9.38 -15.35
N TYR A 109 15.57 -10.11 -14.33
CA TYR A 109 14.29 -10.82 -14.35
C TYR A 109 13.33 -10.28 -13.33
N SER A 110 12.04 -10.33 -13.65
CA SER A 110 10.95 -10.11 -12.72
C SER A 110 9.70 -10.90 -13.16
N HIS A 111 8.70 -10.99 -12.27
CA HIS A 111 7.45 -11.67 -12.56
C HIS A 111 6.31 -10.91 -11.92
N PHE A 112 5.55 -10.14 -12.69
CA PHE A 112 4.44 -9.30 -12.23
C PHE A 112 3.46 -9.05 -13.38
N GLY A 113 2.23 -8.56 -13.06
CA GLY A 113 1.17 -8.43 -14.05
C GLY A 113 0.86 -9.75 -14.75
N SER A 114 1.05 -10.88 -14.05
CA SER A 114 0.92 -12.24 -14.59
C SER A 114 1.84 -12.54 -15.79
N HIS A 115 3.00 -11.86 -15.84
CA HIS A 115 4.02 -12.10 -16.87
C HIS A 115 5.40 -12.27 -16.24
N PHE A 116 6.09 -13.33 -16.65
CA PHE A 116 7.52 -13.51 -16.38
C PHE A 116 8.31 -12.80 -17.48
N VAL A 117 9.28 -11.97 -17.12
CA VAL A 117 10.04 -11.14 -18.04
C VAL A 117 11.53 -11.22 -17.82
N GLU A 118 12.29 -11.12 -18.92
CA GLU A 118 13.74 -10.92 -18.96
C GLU A 118 14.05 -9.62 -19.70
N PHE A 119 14.87 -8.77 -19.09
CA PHE A 119 15.48 -7.61 -19.75
C PHE A 119 16.98 -7.86 -19.93
N ASP A 120 17.48 -7.67 -21.14
CA ASP A 120 18.90 -7.78 -21.51
C ASP A 120 19.54 -6.38 -21.57
N PRO A 121 20.38 -6.00 -20.59
CA PRO A 121 21.06 -4.72 -20.60
C PRO A 121 22.01 -4.52 -21.79
N THR A 122 22.54 -5.62 -22.35
CA THR A 122 23.43 -5.58 -23.51
C THR A 122 22.67 -5.24 -24.80
N LYS A 123 21.48 -5.86 -24.97
CA LYS A 123 20.60 -5.60 -26.11
C LYS A 123 19.70 -4.39 -25.90
N ARG A 124 19.60 -3.91 -24.66
CA ARG A 124 18.70 -2.83 -24.23
C ARG A 124 17.25 -3.13 -24.64
N ALA A 125 16.77 -4.32 -24.31
CA ALA A 125 15.45 -4.80 -24.70
C ALA A 125 14.92 -5.89 -23.77
N PHE A 126 13.59 -6.03 -23.71
CA PHE A 126 12.96 -7.21 -23.17
C PHE A 126 13.15 -8.36 -24.18
N THR A 127 13.87 -9.41 -23.77
CA THR A 127 14.26 -10.52 -24.64
C THR A 127 13.44 -11.79 -24.39
N PHE A 128 12.73 -11.85 -23.27
CA PHE A 128 11.79 -12.93 -22.99
C PHE A 128 10.57 -12.40 -22.25
N ILE A 129 9.38 -12.83 -22.67
CA ILE A 129 8.09 -12.48 -22.05
C ILE A 129 7.21 -13.72 -22.13
N ARG A 130 6.63 -14.12 -20.99
CA ARG A 130 5.69 -15.24 -20.95
C ARG A 130 4.55 -14.94 -19.99
N LYS A 131 3.31 -15.01 -20.49
CA LYS A 131 2.10 -14.93 -19.66
C LYS A 131 1.99 -16.20 -18.81
N THR A 132 1.58 -16.03 -17.56
CA THR A 132 1.38 -17.09 -16.55
C THR A 132 -0.05 -17.06 -16.03
N VAL A 133 -0.38 -17.98 -15.12
CA VAL A 133 -1.59 -17.82 -14.28
C VAL A 133 -1.50 -16.52 -13.50
N PRO A 134 -2.64 -15.93 -13.04
CA PRO A 134 -2.64 -14.67 -12.31
C PRO A 134 -1.77 -14.73 -11.05
N GLN A 135 -0.61 -14.06 -11.08
CA GLN A 135 0.40 -14.14 -10.03
C GLN A 135 1.47 -13.05 -10.14
N MET A 136 2.15 -12.81 -9.03
CA MET A 136 3.23 -11.83 -8.89
C MET A 136 4.33 -12.40 -7.99
N ALA A 137 5.60 -12.36 -8.43
CA ALA A 137 6.72 -12.87 -7.64
C ALA A 137 6.90 -12.10 -6.33
N MET A 138 7.04 -12.85 -5.24
CA MET A 138 7.45 -12.36 -3.92
C MET A 138 8.91 -12.67 -3.63
N SER A 139 9.47 -13.66 -4.30
CA SER A 139 10.90 -13.99 -4.26
C SER A 139 11.34 -14.64 -5.57
N MET A 140 12.63 -14.47 -5.87
CA MET A 140 13.29 -15.06 -7.03
C MET A 140 14.68 -15.57 -6.64
N THR A 141 15.16 -16.60 -7.33
CA THR A 141 16.50 -17.17 -7.16
C THR A 141 17.03 -17.72 -8.47
N GLU A 142 18.35 -17.95 -8.54
CA GLU A 142 19.04 -18.62 -9.64
C GLU A 142 19.66 -19.92 -9.12
N ASP A 143 19.42 -21.03 -9.80
CA ASP A 143 20.04 -22.30 -9.43
C ASP A 143 21.48 -22.44 -10.00
N ASP A 144 22.13 -23.58 -9.71
CA ASP A 144 23.51 -23.83 -10.12
C ASP A 144 23.64 -24.04 -11.65
N ASN A 145 22.56 -24.27 -12.36
CA ASN A 145 22.50 -24.40 -13.83
C ASN A 145 22.17 -23.07 -14.54
N GLY A 146 21.85 -22.02 -13.76
CA GLY A 146 21.45 -20.72 -14.27
C GLY A 146 19.96 -20.61 -14.60
N VAL A 147 19.13 -21.55 -14.13
CA VAL A 147 17.68 -21.46 -14.23
C VAL A 147 17.16 -20.45 -13.23
N ILE A 148 16.29 -19.56 -13.68
CA ILE A 148 15.67 -18.52 -12.86
C ILE A 148 14.33 -19.03 -12.35
N TRP A 149 14.15 -18.99 -11.04
CA TRP A 149 12.96 -19.45 -10.34
C TRP A 149 12.22 -18.27 -9.69
N SER A 150 10.90 -18.28 -9.74
CA SER A 150 10.04 -17.32 -9.04
C SER A 150 9.00 -18.03 -8.19
N ALA A 151 8.80 -17.54 -6.97
CA ALA A 151 7.71 -17.94 -6.09
C ALA A 151 6.71 -16.79 -5.94
N THR A 152 5.41 -17.04 -6.16
CA THR A 152 4.43 -16.00 -6.44
C THR A 152 3.26 -15.97 -5.46
N TYR A 153 2.74 -14.78 -5.24
CA TYR A 153 1.50 -14.43 -4.56
C TYR A 153 0.33 -14.47 -5.57
N PRO A 154 -0.92 -14.76 -5.21
CA PRO A 154 -1.41 -15.00 -3.84
C PRO A 154 -1.55 -16.49 -3.45
N GLN A 155 -1.27 -17.43 -4.31
CA GLN A 155 -1.54 -18.86 -4.11
C GLN A 155 -0.31 -19.73 -4.41
N CYS A 156 0.87 -19.27 -4.00
CA CYS A 156 2.12 -20.04 -4.14
C CYS A 156 2.33 -20.63 -5.54
N GLY A 157 2.31 -19.76 -6.56
CA GLY A 157 2.73 -20.18 -7.90
C GLY A 157 4.25 -20.36 -7.94
N ILE A 158 4.71 -21.30 -8.75
CA ILE A 158 6.13 -21.49 -9.07
C ILE A 158 6.29 -21.44 -10.58
N ALA A 159 7.25 -20.64 -11.05
CA ALA A 159 7.65 -20.63 -12.45
C ALA A 159 9.18 -20.71 -12.58
N ALA A 160 9.65 -21.29 -13.66
CA ALA A 160 11.06 -21.45 -13.96
C ALA A 160 11.37 -21.11 -15.42
N TYR A 161 12.50 -20.44 -15.64
CA TYR A 161 13.01 -20.13 -16.97
C TYR A 161 14.49 -20.50 -17.08
N ASN A 162 14.81 -21.30 -18.09
CA ASN A 162 16.19 -21.63 -18.44
C ASN A 162 16.65 -20.76 -19.61
N PRO A 163 17.47 -19.72 -19.39
CA PRO A 163 17.90 -18.82 -20.46
C PRO A 163 18.86 -19.48 -21.49
N LYS A 164 19.46 -20.64 -21.16
CA LYS A 164 20.35 -21.36 -22.06
C LYS A 164 19.59 -22.17 -23.11
N THR A 165 18.44 -22.74 -22.73
CA THR A 165 17.61 -23.58 -23.62
C THR A 165 16.38 -22.86 -24.14
N GLY A 166 15.98 -21.74 -23.49
CA GLY A 166 14.72 -21.04 -23.74
C GLY A 166 13.49 -21.75 -23.15
N GLU A 167 13.69 -22.84 -22.41
CA GLU A 167 12.60 -23.56 -21.77
C GLU A 167 11.98 -22.75 -20.65
N PHE A 168 10.66 -22.58 -20.70
CA PHE A 168 9.86 -21.97 -19.64
C PHE A 168 8.83 -22.96 -19.11
N ARG A 169 8.74 -23.05 -17.81
CA ARG A 169 7.76 -23.91 -17.12
C ARG A 169 7.00 -23.13 -16.06
N ASP A 170 5.69 -23.06 -16.22
CA ASP A 170 4.75 -22.55 -15.21
C ASP A 170 4.10 -23.77 -14.52
N PHE A 171 4.42 -23.97 -13.24
CA PHE A 171 3.84 -25.04 -12.42
C PHE A 171 2.45 -24.67 -11.90
N GLY A 172 2.00 -23.43 -12.15
CA GLY A 172 0.76 -22.89 -11.63
C GLY A 172 0.79 -22.72 -10.11
N HIS A 173 -0.38 -22.72 -9.50
CA HIS A 173 -0.55 -22.58 -8.05
C HIS A 173 -0.34 -23.94 -7.37
N VAL A 174 0.85 -24.16 -6.82
CA VAL A 174 1.30 -25.45 -6.29
C VAL A 174 0.84 -25.72 -4.85
N HIS A 175 0.39 -24.69 -4.13
CA HIS A 175 -0.14 -24.81 -2.77
C HIS A 175 -1.21 -23.74 -2.53
N LYS A 176 -2.36 -24.14 -1.95
CA LYS A 176 -3.50 -23.26 -1.72
C LYS A 176 -3.95 -23.30 -0.26
N GLU A 177 -4.17 -22.13 0.28
CA GLU A 177 -4.80 -21.91 1.58
C GLU A 177 -6.10 -21.10 1.38
N ASN A 178 -6.90 -20.91 2.42
CA ASN A 178 -8.06 -20.01 2.40
C ASN A 178 -7.69 -18.54 2.68
N TRP A 179 -6.41 -18.21 2.65
CA TRP A 179 -5.81 -16.88 2.78
C TRP A 179 -4.70 -16.68 1.75
N ALA A 180 -4.38 -15.43 1.45
CA ALA A 180 -3.36 -15.09 0.46
C ALA A 180 -1.96 -15.34 1.01
N GLN A 181 -1.20 -16.25 0.36
CA GLN A 181 0.13 -16.64 0.78
C GLN A 181 1.21 -15.73 0.21
N TYR A 182 2.21 -15.43 1.03
CA TYR A 182 3.37 -14.63 0.67
C TYR A 182 4.62 -15.49 0.67
N PRO A 183 5.07 -16.03 -0.48
CA PRO A 183 6.32 -16.79 -0.58
C PRO A 183 7.52 -15.84 -0.69
N ARG A 184 7.96 -15.34 0.48
CA ARG A 184 9.01 -14.30 0.59
C ARG A 184 10.43 -14.81 0.41
N SER A 185 10.64 -16.12 0.38
CA SER A 185 11.94 -16.71 0.09
C SER A 185 11.79 -18.00 -0.71
N ILE A 186 12.70 -18.21 -1.66
CA ILE A 186 12.83 -19.37 -2.51
C ILE A 186 14.30 -19.75 -2.65
N ALA A 187 14.62 -21.04 -2.67
CA ALA A 187 15.97 -21.56 -2.82
C ALA A 187 15.95 -22.92 -3.50
N VAL A 188 17.01 -23.26 -4.22
CA VAL A 188 17.14 -24.56 -4.91
C VAL A 188 18.40 -25.24 -4.38
N ASP A 189 18.32 -26.53 -3.99
CA ASP A 189 19.50 -27.32 -3.60
C ASP A 189 20.31 -27.80 -4.84
N ASP A 190 21.50 -28.34 -4.62
CA ASP A 190 22.35 -28.82 -5.72
C ASP A 190 21.81 -30.09 -6.40
N ALA A 191 20.84 -30.75 -5.78
CA ALA A 191 20.10 -31.88 -6.36
C ALA A 191 18.88 -31.43 -7.23
N GLY A 192 18.57 -30.13 -7.24
CA GLY A 192 17.52 -29.52 -8.07
C GLY A 192 16.13 -29.47 -7.40
N TRP A 193 16.01 -29.74 -6.11
CA TRP A 193 14.75 -29.53 -5.39
C TRP A 193 14.56 -28.04 -5.03
N VAL A 194 13.35 -27.56 -5.21
CA VAL A 194 12.98 -26.15 -4.99
C VAL A 194 12.24 -26.01 -3.67
N TYR A 195 12.76 -25.19 -2.77
CA TYR A 195 12.15 -24.91 -1.47
C TYR A 195 11.64 -23.48 -1.44
N PHE A 196 10.45 -23.29 -0.91
CA PHE A 196 9.87 -21.96 -0.75
C PHE A 196 9.13 -21.85 0.58
N ALA A 197 9.20 -20.65 1.17
CA ALA A 197 8.69 -20.40 2.50
C ALA A 197 7.59 -19.35 2.47
N ILE A 198 6.45 -19.64 3.10
CA ILE A 198 5.25 -18.80 3.09
C ILE A 198 4.88 -18.26 4.48
N GLY A 199 4.03 -17.27 4.51
CA GLY A 199 3.32 -16.64 5.61
C GLY A 199 2.18 -15.78 5.04
N TYR A 200 1.37 -15.11 5.87
CA TYR A 200 1.58 -14.69 7.27
C TYR A 200 0.65 -15.36 8.29
N THR A 201 -0.57 -15.80 7.91
CA THR A 201 -1.53 -16.39 8.85
C THR A 201 -0.95 -17.62 9.54
N ARG A 202 -0.35 -18.51 8.76
CA ARG A 202 0.37 -19.68 9.25
C ARG A 202 1.60 -19.91 8.36
N SER A 203 2.77 -19.88 8.98
CA SER A 203 4.04 -20.13 8.30
C SER A 203 4.12 -21.56 7.75
N HIS A 204 4.79 -21.75 6.62
CA HIS A 204 5.08 -23.07 6.07
C HIS A 204 6.35 -23.08 5.25
N ILE A 205 7.02 -24.23 5.16
CA ILE A 205 8.09 -24.52 4.21
C ILE A 205 7.65 -25.70 3.35
N LEU A 206 7.72 -25.52 2.04
CA LEU A 206 7.33 -26.50 1.05
C LEU A 206 8.51 -26.81 0.13
N ALA A 207 8.58 -28.05 -0.37
CA ALA A 207 9.55 -28.49 -1.36
C ALA A 207 8.84 -28.98 -2.62
N LEU A 208 9.26 -28.49 -3.79
CA LEU A 208 8.79 -28.92 -5.10
C LEU A 208 9.87 -29.78 -5.78
N ASN A 209 9.50 -30.96 -6.24
CA ASN A 209 10.30 -31.73 -7.20
C ASN A 209 9.95 -31.27 -8.62
N PRO A 210 10.83 -30.54 -9.33
CA PRO A 210 10.48 -30.02 -10.64
C PRO A 210 10.36 -31.10 -11.72
N LYS A 211 10.91 -32.30 -11.50
CA LYS A 211 10.80 -33.41 -12.45
C LYS A 211 9.43 -34.06 -12.44
N THR A 212 8.85 -34.22 -11.25
CA THR A 212 7.55 -34.91 -11.07
C THR A 212 6.39 -33.93 -10.86
N GLY A 213 6.67 -32.67 -10.42
CA GLY A 213 5.66 -31.72 -9.99
C GLY A 213 5.15 -31.97 -8.56
N GLU A 214 5.72 -32.94 -7.84
CA GLU A 214 5.32 -33.28 -6.48
C GLU A 214 5.69 -32.16 -5.51
N VAL A 215 4.76 -31.78 -4.63
CA VAL A 215 4.98 -30.81 -3.56
C VAL A 215 4.86 -31.49 -2.21
N LYS A 216 5.86 -31.29 -1.34
CA LYS A 216 5.93 -31.88 -0.01
C LYS A 216 6.02 -30.82 1.09
N PRO A 217 5.33 -30.99 2.24
CA PRO A 217 5.56 -30.20 3.42
C PRO A 217 6.92 -30.54 4.05
N MET A 218 7.65 -29.51 4.51
CA MET A 218 8.95 -29.65 5.18
C MET A 218 8.86 -29.42 6.70
N ILE A 219 7.71 -29.00 7.18
CA ILE A 219 7.40 -28.85 8.60
C ILE A 219 6.03 -29.48 8.87
N ASP A 220 5.86 -29.96 10.10
CA ASP A 220 4.60 -30.55 10.53
C ASP A 220 3.52 -29.46 10.74
N GLU A 221 2.25 -29.84 10.59
CA GLU A 221 1.13 -28.92 10.77
C GLU A 221 1.10 -28.27 12.17
N SER A 222 1.55 -29.01 13.20
CA SER A 222 1.69 -28.52 14.58
C SER A 222 2.78 -27.47 14.79
N GLU A 223 3.74 -27.38 13.88
CA GLU A 223 4.84 -26.41 13.94
C GLU A 223 4.50 -25.10 13.19
N ARG A 224 3.42 -25.10 12.43
CA ARG A 224 2.96 -23.92 11.70
C ARG A 224 2.35 -22.90 12.66
N ARG A 225 2.87 -21.67 12.63
CA ARG A 225 2.44 -20.57 13.49
C ARG A 225 2.26 -19.29 12.69
N GLN A 226 1.60 -18.32 13.30
CA GLN A 226 1.54 -16.98 12.73
C GLN A 226 2.94 -16.41 12.55
N GLY A 227 3.21 -15.86 11.37
CA GLY A 227 4.49 -15.32 10.97
C GLY A 227 4.92 -15.80 9.59
N MET A 228 6.16 -15.50 9.25
CA MET A 228 6.78 -15.81 7.97
C MET A 228 7.83 -16.90 8.16
N ALA A 229 7.74 -17.98 7.40
CA ALA A 229 8.84 -18.94 7.30
C ALA A 229 9.97 -18.36 6.41
N TYR A 230 11.13 -18.96 6.49
CA TYR A 230 12.31 -18.50 5.74
C TYR A 230 13.13 -19.67 5.22
N VAL A 231 13.68 -19.53 4.00
CA VAL A 231 14.64 -20.46 3.42
C VAL A 231 15.75 -19.71 2.69
N PHE A 232 16.95 -20.29 2.65
CA PHE A 232 18.06 -19.78 1.85
C PHE A 232 18.96 -20.90 1.33
N ARG A 233 19.58 -20.69 0.18
CA ARG A 233 20.61 -21.57 -0.39
C ARG A 233 21.94 -21.32 0.30
N ALA A 234 22.59 -22.37 0.77
CA ALA A 234 23.93 -22.29 1.34
C ALA A 234 25.01 -22.70 0.31
N THR A 235 26.24 -22.25 0.55
CA THR A 235 27.41 -22.56 -0.31
C THR A 235 27.78 -24.05 -0.32
N ASN A 236 27.32 -24.80 0.68
CA ASN A 236 27.54 -26.27 0.78
C ASN A 236 26.56 -27.11 -0.05
N GLY A 237 25.76 -26.51 -0.92
CA GLY A 237 24.85 -27.23 -1.80
C GLY A 237 23.46 -27.44 -1.25
N LYS A 238 23.24 -27.26 0.05
CA LYS A 238 21.97 -27.48 0.72
C LYS A 238 21.16 -26.20 0.88
N VAL A 239 19.91 -26.34 1.22
CA VAL A 239 19.02 -25.24 1.64
C VAL A 239 18.83 -25.34 3.17
N TYR A 240 18.75 -24.19 3.83
CA TYR A 240 18.40 -24.12 5.24
C TYR A 240 17.16 -23.26 5.42
N GLY A 241 16.33 -23.62 6.42
CA GLY A 241 15.08 -22.92 6.65
C GLY A 241 14.71 -22.82 8.11
N GLN A 242 13.81 -21.88 8.41
CA GLN A 242 13.20 -21.71 9.72
C GLN A 242 11.67 -21.71 9.57
N PRO A 243 10.95 -22.46 10.40
CA PRO A 243 9.46 -22.42 10.43
C PRO A 243 8.90 -21.03 10.68
N VAL A 244 9.58 -20.23 11.54
CA VAL A 244 9.33 -18.80 11.70
C VAL A 244 10.65 -18.06 11.64
N ALA A 245 10.77 -17.09 10.75
CA ALA A 245 11.99 -16.34 10.50
C ALA A 245 12.47 -15.62 11.78
N GLY A 246 13.76 -15.80 12.10
CA GLY A 246 14.41 -15.17 13.26
C GLY A 246 14.29 -15.94 14.58
N GLU A 247 13.62 -17.08 14.61
CA GLU A 247 13.61 -17.94 15.81
C GLU A 247 15.00 -18.55 16.06
N LYS A 248 15.50 -18.41 17.28
CA LYS A 248 16.76 -19.04 17.67
C LYS A 248 16.59 -20.56 17.82
N GLY A 249 17.62 -21.31 17.43
CA GLY A 249 17.68 -22.76 17.69
C GLY A 249 16.67 -23.60 16.91
N ASN A 250 16.02 -23.06 15.88
CA ASN A 250 14.97 -23.76 15.12
C ASN A 250 15.28 -23.85 13.62
N TRP A 251 16.53 -24.23 13.30
CA TRP A 251 16.94 -24.42 11.92
C TRP A 251 16.68 -25.84 11.42
N LEU A 252 16.27 -25.92 10.16
CA LEU A 252 16.13 -27.13 9.37
C LEU A 252 17.20 -27.16 8.27
N GLU A 253 17.82 -28.31 8.05
CA GLU A 253 18.54 -28.63 6.83
C GLU A 253 17.56 -29.25 5.86
N LEU A 254 17.47 -28.69 4.65
CA LEU A 254 16.57 -29.09 3.59
C LEU A 254 17.40 -29.61 2.40
N TYR A 255 17.23 -30.88 2.06
CA TYR A 255 18.03 -31.50 1.02
C TYR A 255 17.32 -32.68 0.38
N LYS A 256 17.30 -32.73 -0.97
CA LYS A 256 16.66 -33.81 -1.76
C LYS A 256 15.20 -34.07 -1.38
N GLY A 257 14.46 -32.99 -1.10
CA GLY A 257 13.04 -33.06 -0.73
C GLY A 257 12.78 -33.64 0.66
N THR A 258 13.75 -33.57 1.58
CA THR A 258 13.62 -33.98 2.98
C THR A 258 14.04 -32.86 3.90
N ALA A 259 13.52 -32.85 5.12
CA ALA A 259 13.88 -31.90 6.16
C ALA A 259 14.50 -32.63 7.36
N ARG A 260 15.56 -32.06 7.95
CA ARG A 260 16.22 -32.54 9.16
C ARG A 260 16.41 -31.40 10.14
N LYS A 261 15.93 -31.54 11.37
CA LYS A 261 16.17 -30.55 12.43
C LYS A 261 17.66 -30.52 12.78
N VAL A 262 18.26 -29.34 12.74
CA VAL A 262 19.68 -29.13 13.10
C VAL A 262 19.85 -28.21 14.32
N GLY A 263 18.76 -27.56 14.76
CA GLY A 263 18.79 -26.60 15.86
C GLY A 263 19.51 -25.32 15.48
N GLU A 264 20.81 -25.27 15.68
CA GLU A 264 21.64 -24.13 15.27
C GLU A 264 22.15 -24.31 13.83
N LEU A 265 22.39 -23.18 13.16
CA LEU A 265 22.90 -23.20 11.79
C LEU A 265 24.36 -23.73 11.78
N PRO A 266 24.67 -24.77 10.99
CA PRO A 266 26.03 -25.29 10.90
C PRO A 266 27.05 -24.25 10.42
N PRO A 267 28.31 -24.25 10.89
CA PRO A 267 29.30 -23.24 10.51
C PRO A 267 29.58 -23.15 8.99
N ASN A 268 29.39 -24.25 8.25
CA ASN A 268 29.56 -24.34 6.82
C ASN A 268 28.29 -23.96 6.01
N ALA A 269 27.19 -23.63 6.68
CA ALA A 269 25.93 -23.17 6.06
C ALA A 269 25.97 -21.68 5.78
N LYS A 270 26.98 -21.21 5.04
CA LYS A 270 27.07 -19.80 4.64
C LYS A 270 26.12 -19.53 3.48
N PRO A 271 25.31 -18.43 3.52
CA PRO A 271 24.42 -18.08 2.42
C PRO A 271 25.17 -17.90 1.09
N LYS A 272 24.66 -18.49 0.03
CA LYS A 272 25.07 -18.18 -1.36
C LYS A 272 24.49 -16.81 -1.70
N THR A 273 25.32 -15.92 -2.26
CA THR A 273 24.92 -14.56 -2.59
C THR A 273 24.24 -14.52 -3.96
N PHE A 274 23.08 -13.89 -4.02
CA PHE A 274 22.36 -13.54 -5.25
C PHE A 274 22.07 -12.04 -5.27
N ILE A 275 22.06 -11.43 -6.48
CA ILE A 275 21.62 -10.05 -6.65
C ILE A 275 20.11 -10.07 -6.87
N ALA A 276 19.38 -10.27 -5.78
CA ALA A 276 17.93 -10.32 -5.77
C ALA A 276 17.38 -9.44 -4.66
N GLY A 277 16.19 -8.88 -4.87
CA GLY A 277 15.57 -8.02 -3.90
C GLY A 277 14.13 -7.66 -4.22
N SER A 278 13.51 -6.95 -3.30
CA SER A 278 12.11 -6.57 -3.34
C SER A 278 11.96 -5.06 -3.17
N GLN A 279 11.48 -4.38 -4.18
CA GLN A 279 11.03 -2.97 -4.17
C GLN A 279 12.03 -1.90 -3.70
N ALA A 280 13.28 -2.25 -3.42
CA ALA A 280 14.30 -1.34 -2.88
C ALA A 280 15.48 -1.18 -3.84
N LEU A 281 16.46 -0.37 -3.47
CA LEU A 281 17.81 -0.43 -4.01
C LEU A 281 18.46 -1.71 -3.49
N PHE A 282 18.35 -2.82 -4.21
CA PHE A 282 18.81 -4.13 -3.77
C PHE A 282 20.23 -4.47 -4.19
N HIS A 283 20.80 -3.73 -5.14
CA HIS A 283 22.23 -3.83 -5.47
C HIS A 283 22.78 -2.49 -5.91
N ARG A 284 23.71 -1.96 -5.12
CA ARG A 284 24.29 -0.63 -5.31
C ARG A 284 25.68 -0.60 -5.94
N THR A 285 26.36 -1.75 -6.00
CA THR A 285 27.78 -1.80 -6.42
C THR A 285 27.89 -2.19 -7.88
N PHE A 286 28.52 -1.34 -8.66
CA PHE A 286 28.82 -1.63 -10.06
C PHE A 286 29.99 -2.63 -10.17
N PRO A 287 30.13 -3.36 -11.30
CA PRO A 287 31.23 -4.32 -11.51
C PRO A 287 32.64 -3.72 -11.39
N ASP A 288 32.82 -2.40 -11.60
CA ASP A 288 34.10 -1.69 -11.43
C ASP A 288 34.38 -1.28 -9.97
N GLY A 289 33.43 -1.54 -9.05
CA GLY A 289 33.55 -1.26 -7.62
C GLY A 289 32.96 0.08 -7.16
N LYS A 290 32.59 0.99 -8.06
CA LYS A 290 31.82 2.19 -7.72
C LYS A 290 30.45 1.84 -7.15
N ARG A 291 29.79 2.78 -6.46
CA ARG A 291 28.51 2.53 -5.77
C ARG A 291 27.50 3.64 -6.02
N ILE A 292 26.23 3.26 -6.12
CA ILE A 292 25.12 4.20 -6.00
C ILE A 292 25.08 4.71 -4.55
N ARG A 293 25.31 6.00 -4.35
CA ARG A 293 25.10 6.67 -3.06
C ARG A 293 23.64 7.07 -2.89
N THR A 294 23.07 7.73 -3.91
CA THR A 294 21.69 8.21 -3.92
C THR A 294 21.10 8.10 -5.31
N LEU A 295 19.84 7.72 -5.40
CA LEU A 295 19.00 7.90 -6.57
C LEU A 295 17.67 8.51 -6.10
N ASP A 296 17.38 9.71 -6.60
CA ASP A 296 16.18 10.47 -6.27
C ASP A 296 15.36 10.71 -7.55
N LEU A 297 14.16 10.11 -7.61
CA LEU A 297 13.27 10.24 -8.75
C LEU A 297 12.53 11.58 -8.78
N ALA A 298 12.25 12.18 -7.62
CA ALA A 298 11.59 13.47 -7.55
C ALA A 298 12.53 14.59 -8.02
N GLU A 299 13.79 14.57 -7.55
CA GLU A 299 14.85 15.52 -7.94
C GLU A 299 15.53 15.15 -9.25
N ARG A 300 15.33 13.92 -9.75
CA ARG A 300 15.96 13.37 -10.96
C ARG A 300 17.48 13.39 -10.89
N VAL A 301 18.02 12.96 -9.76
CA VAL A 301 19.44 12.98 -9.44
C VAL A 301 19.94 11.58 -9.12
N LEU A 302 21.08 11.21 -9.71
CA LEU A 302 21.86 10.03 -9.37
C LEU A 302 23.23 10.47 -8.88
N VAL A 303 23.62 10.02 -7.68
CA VAL A 303 24.94 10.21 -7.10
C VAL A 303 25.66 8.88 -7.04
N VAL A 304 26.81 8.81 -7.70
CA VAL A 304 27.72 7.64 -7.69
C VAL A 304 28.99 8.02 -6.97
N GLU A 305 29.45 7.16 -6.07
CA GLU A 305 30.70 7.33 -5.33
C GLU A 305 31.73 6.24 -5.69
N ASP A 306 33.00 6.61 -5.67
CA ASP A 306 34.10 5.68 -5.70
C ASP A 306 34.59 5.45 -4.25
N PRO A 307 34.35 4.29 -3.64
CA PRO A 307 34.76 4.03 -2.25
C PRO A 307 36.28 3.97 -2.05
N LYS A 308 37.06 3.89 -3.13
CA LYS A 308 38.53 3.87 -3.06
C LYS A 308 39.13 5.27 -2.96
N THR A 309 38.55 6.23 -3.68
CA THR A 309 39.04 7.63 -3.71
C THR A 309 38.21 8.54 -2.82
N GLY A 310 36.98 8.17 -2.47
CA GLY A 310 36.00 9.00 -1.77
C GLY A 310 35.34 10.04 -2.68
N GLU A 311 35.67 10.07 -3.97
CA GLU A 311 35.08 10.98 -4.92
C GLU A 311 33.61 10.61 -5.23
N SER A 312 32.78 11.62 -5.42
CA SER A 312 31.38 11.45 -5.79
C SER A 312 31.07 12.23 -7.06
N LYS A 313 30.32 11.60 -7.94
CA LYS A 313 29.81 12.22 -9.16
C LYS A 313 28.30 12.31 -9.09
N THR A 314 27.76 13.49 -9.37
CA THR A 314 26.33 13.75 -9.46
C THR A 314 25.95 13.93 -10.93
N VAL A 315 24.96 13.18 -11.40
CA VAL A 315 24.38 13.35 -12.73
C VAL A 315 22.87 13.55 -12.61
N ARG A 316 22.31 14.30 -13.56
CA ARG A 316 20.86 14.47 -13.71
C ARG A 316 20.35 13.58 -14.83
N PHE A 317 19.19 13.00 -14.63
CA PHE A 317 18.50 12.17 -15.62
C PHE A 317 17.07 12.63 -15.80
N ASP A 318 16.41 12.14 -16.82
CA ASP A 318 15.01 12.45 -17.08
C ASP A 318 14.17 11.20 -17.32
N TYR A 319 12.86 11.29 -17.02
CA TYR A 319 11.88 10.23 -17.27
C TYR A 319 10.47 10.82 -17.27
N LYS A 320 9.51 10.09 -17.85
CA LYS A 320 8.10 10.48 -17.90
C LYS A 320 7.32 9.89 -16.73
N SER A 321 6.49 10.70 -16.10
CA SER A 321 5.60 10.27 -15.02
C SER A 321 4.22 10.90 -15.19
N GLU A 322 3.17 10.14 -14.86
CA GLU A 322 1.81 10.68 -14.71
C GLU A 322 1.47 10.97 -13.23
N GLY A 323 2.45 10.80 -12.33
CA GLY A 323 2.34 11.21 -10.94
C GLY A 323 1.83 10.15 -9.97
N GLY A 324 2.07 10.39 -8.68
CA GLY A 324 1.69 9.52 -7.58
C GLY A 324 0.17 9.49 -7.36
N HIS A 325 -0.37 8.31 -7.02
CA HIS A 325 -1.79 8.12 -6.73
C HIS A 325 -2.21 8.87 -5.46
N ILE A 326 -3.28 9.67 -5.52
CA ILE A 326 -3.83 10.35 -4.35
C ILE A 326 -4.64 9.34 -3.52
N MET A 327 -4.31 9.23 -2.23
CA MET A 327 -4.94 8.31 -1.29
C MET A 327 -6.06 8.94 -0.49
N SER A 328 -5.94 10.22 -0.17
CA SER A 328 -6.88 10.96 0.68
C SER A 328 -6.94 12.43 0.29
N VAL A 329 -8.13 13.03 0.48
CA VAL A 329 -8.39 14.44 0.22
C VAL A 329 -9.29 15.00 1.31
N ALA A 330 -8.90 16.10 1.96
CA ALA A 330 -9.77 16.88 2.85
C ALA A 330 -9.37 18.35 2.84
N VAL A 331 -10.27 19.20 3.28
CA VAL A 331 -10.02 20.63 3.50
C VAL A 331 -9.37 20.84 4.86
N ALA A 332 -8.21 21.49 4.87
CA ALA A 332 -7.50 21.85 6.10
C ALA A 332 -8.10 23.11 6.76
N PRO A 333 -7.80 23.36 8.05
CA PRO A 333 -8.31 24.52 8.79
C PRO A 333 -7.96 25.88 8.17
N ASP A 334 -6.87 25.97 7.42
CA ASP A 334 -6.43 27.19 6.73
C ASP A 334 -7.12 27.43 5.38
N GLY A 335 -8.07 26.56 4.99
CA GLY A 335 -8.80 26.63 3.74
C GLY A 335 -8.06 26.04 2.52
N SER A 336 -6.91 25.42 2.72
CA SER A 336 -6.24 24.64 1.68
C SER A 336 -6.85 23.24 1.54
N VAL A 337 -6.66 22.63 0.38
CA VAL A 337 -7.03 21.22 0.12
C VAL A 337 -5.78 20.36 0.29
N CYS A 338 -5.84 19.41 1.21
CA CYS A 338 -4.70 18.61 1.62
C CYS A 338 -4.96 17.12 1.53
N GLY A 339 -3.90 16.34 1.46
CA GLY A 339 -3.96 14.90 1.47
C GLY A 339 -2.59 14.26 1.28
N GLY A 340 -2.60 12.96 0.99
CA GLY A 340 -1.38 12.21 0.75
C GLY A 340 -1.43 11.38 -0.53
N THR A 341 -0.25 11.07 -1.06
CA THR A 341 -0.08 10.14 -2.19
C THR A 341 0.56 8.83 -1.76
N ALA A 342 0.36 7.80 -2.53
CA ALA A 342 1.05 6.52 -2.44
C ALA A 342 1.14 5.88 -3.83
N PHE A 343 2.17 5.44 -4.16
CA PHE A 343 3.59 5.61 -4.11
C PHE A 343 4.02 6.62 -5.17
N PRO A 344 4.82 7.60 -4.89
CA PRO A 344 5.61 7.87 -3.67
C PRO A 344 4.78 8.44 -2.52
N PHE A 345 5.34 8.39 -1.27
CA PHE A 345 4.72 8.97 -0.09
C PHE A 345 5.02 10.46 -0.01
N TYR A 346 4.05 11.28 -0.42
CA TYR A 346 4.10 12.73 -0.34
C TYR A 346 2.81 13.27 0.23
N ALA A 347 2.91 14.25 1.11
CA ALA A 347 1.82 15.12 1.48
C ALA A 347 1.72 16.25 0.45
N PHE A 348 0.53 16.64 0.10
CA PHE A 348 0.27 17.82 -0.72
C PHE A 348 -0.62 18.81 0.00
N ARG A 349 -0.43 20.07 -0.31
CA ARG A 349 -1.28 21.20 0.05
C ARG A 349 -1.53 22.02 -1.20
N TYR A 350 -2.79 22.21 -1.53
CA TYR A 350 -3.23 23.04 -2.63
C TYR A 350 -4.04 24.23 -2.11
N ASP A 351 -3.60 25.44 -2.40
CA ASP A 351 -4.32 26.67 -2.12
C ASP A 351 -5.18 27.03 -3.34
N PRO A 352 -6.52 26.87 -3.29
CA PRO A 352 -7.38 27.12 -4.42
C PRO A 352 -7.56 28.62 -4.76
N LYS A 353 -7.23 29.52 -3.82
CA LYS A 353 -7.30 30.97 -4.05
C LYS A 353 -6.09 31.49 -4.79
N ALA A 354 -4.92 30.94 -4.48
CA ALA A 354 -3.64 31.31 -5.10
C ALA A 354 -3.26 30.38 -6.27
N ASP A 355 -3.99 29.32 -6.54
CA ASP A 355 -3.66 28.22 -7.48
C ASP A 355 -2.22 27.71 -7.25
N ARG A 356 -1.89 27.47 -5.96
CA ARG A 356 -0.52 27.14 -5.55
C ARG A 356 -0.45 25.79 -4.87
N TRP A 357 0.54 24.99 -5.28
CA TRP A 357 0.89 23.71 -4.71
C TRP A 357 2.10 23.77 -3.80
N GLU A 358 2.03 23.05 -2.68
CA GLU A 358 3.16 22.70 -1.84
C GLU A 358 3.20 21.19 -1.69
N ARG A 359 4.41 20.60 -1.71
CA ARG A 359 4.63 19.15 -1.72
C ARG A 359 5.74 18.80 -0.76
N TYR A 360 5.52 17.79 0.06
CA TYR A 360 6.45 17.41 1.11
C TYR A 360 6.61 15.90 1.15
N PRO A 361 7.84 15.33 1.20
CA PRO A 361 8.04 13.95 1.61
C PRO A 361 7.35 13.73 2.96
N CYS A 362 6.52 12.70 3.08
CA CYS A 362 5.77 12.48 4.32
C CYS A 362 6.06 11.12 4.96
N TYR A 363 5.75 11.04 6.24
CA TYR A 363 5.84 9.81 7.00
C TYR A 363 4.70 8.87 6.57
N GLY A 364 5.04 7.71 5.99
CA GLY A 364 4.13 6.66 5.59
C GLY A 364 3.06 7.08 4.56
N GLN A 365 2.08 6.20 4.37
CA GLN A 365 0.96 6.43 3.46
C GLN A 365 -0.21 7.04 4.23
N TRP A 366 -0.68 8.20 3.79
CA TRP A 366 -1.82 8.91 4.39
C TRP A 366 -3.14 8.33 3.87
N ASN A 367 -3.67 7.32 4.57
CA ASN A 367 -4.88 6.62 4.16
C ASN A 367 -6.15 7.42 4.39
N THR A 368 -6.25 8.03 5.57
CA THR A 368 -7.42 8.79 5.98
C THR A 368 -7.00 10.08 6.69
N VAL A 369 -7.77 11.13 6.49
CA VAL A 369 -7.45 12.47 6.97
C VAL A 369 -8.71 13.15 7.53
N ALA A 370 -8.54 13.99 8.56
CA ALA A 370 -9.64 14.73 9.17
C ALA A 370 -9.15 16.06 9.73
N LYS A 371 -10.06 17.04 9.86
CA LYS A 371 -9.80 18.28 10.60
C LYS A 371 -10.58 18.30 11.90
N GLN A 372 -9.98 18.84 12.96
CA GLN A 372 -10.67 19.14 14.21
C GLN A 372 -10.08 20.42 14.82
N GLY A 373 -10.91 21.47 14.95
CA GLY A 373 -10.44 22.79 15.33
C GLY A 373 -9.43 23.36 14.32
N ASP A 374 -8.28 23.80 14.81
CA ASP A 374 -7.18 24.40 14.04
C ASP A 374 -6.11 23.39 13.58
N ARG A 375 -6.38 22.10 13.67
CA ARG A 375 -5.44 21.04 13.33
C ARG A 375 -5.99 20.10 12.26
N PHE A 376 -5.06 19.53 11.49
CA PHE A 376 -5.29 18.50 10.51
C PHE A 376 -4.68 17.18 11.01
N PHE A 377 -5.43 16.11 10.94
CA PHE A 377 -5.02 14.81 11.45
C PHE A 377 -4.94 13.78 10.34
N VAL A 378 -4.04 12.81 10.50
CA VAL A 378 -3.76 11.77 9.52
C VAL A 378 -3.69 10.41 10.19
N GLY A 379 -4.45 9.46 9.68
CA GLY A 379 -4.30 8.03 9.95
C GLY A 379 -3.63 7.33 8.77
N GLY A 380 -2.56 6.58 9.02
CA GLY A 380 -1.78 6.05 7.90
C GLY A 380 -1.18 4.66 8.07
N TYR A 381 -0.80 4.09 6.94
CA TYR A 381 -0.10 2.82 6.76
C TYR A 381 1.43 3.09 6.61
N THR A 382 2.35 2.35 7.20
CA THR A 382 2.23 1.12 7.99
C THR A 382 2.06 1.44 9.49
N GLY A 383 1.53 0.47 10.25
CA GLY A 383 1.49 0.55 11.71
C GLY A 383 0.28 1.28 12.29
N GLY A 384 -0.68 1.72 11.46
CA GLY A 384 -1.84 2.44 11.94
C GLY A 384 -1.46 3.67 12.76
N PHE A 385 -0.54 4.47 12.24
CA PHE A 385 -0.05 5.67 12.93
C PHE A 385 -1.09 6.81 12.88
N LEU A 386 -1.00 7.69 13.87
CA LEU A 386 -1.76 8.94 13.95
C LEU A 386 -0.79 10.12 14.00
N LEU A 387 -0.98 11.10 13.08
CA LEU A 387 -0.24 12.36 13.06
C LEU A 387 -1.15 13.55 13.33
N GLU A 388 -0.56 14.64 13.86
CA GLU A 388 -1.18 15.96 13.97
C GLU A 388 -0.36 16.96 13.16
N TRP A 389 -0.99 17.64 12.23
CA TRP A 389 -0.37 18.70 11.44
C TRP A 389 -1.00 20.06 11.75
N ASN A 390 -0.14 21.05 12.00
CA ASN A 390 -0.51 22.44 12.08
C ASN A 390 -0.28 23.10 10.71
N PRO A 391 -1.34 23.35 9.90
CA PRO A 391 -1.17 23.95 8.57
C PRO A 391 -0.79 25.43 8.59
N PHE A 392 -0.86 26.09 9.76
CA PHE A 392 -0.44 27.49 9.96
C PHE A 392 1.03 27.64 10.31
N ALA A 393 1.74 26.54 10.54
CA ALA A 393 3.17 26.53 10.85
C ALA A 393 3.99 25.87 9.73
N ALA A 394 5.28 26.19 9.68
CA ALA A 394 6.18 25.60 8.70
C ALA A 394 6.24 24.07 8.80
N TRP A 395 6.33 23.42 7.66
CA TRP A 395 6.59 21.97 7.59
C TRP A 395 8.01 21.67 8.01
N THR A 396 8.21 20.73 8.96
CA THR A 396 9.54 20.29 9.40
C THR A 396 9.79 18.79 9.16
N GLY A 397 8.78 18.09 8.65
CA GLY A 397 8.80 16.63 8.51
C GLY A 397 8.48 15.92 9.83
N THR A 398 8.21 14.61 9.74
CA THR A 398 7.80 13.78 10.89
C THR A 398 8.90 12.78 11.24
N THR A 399 9.29 12.74 12.51
CA THR A 399 10.06 11.64 13.12
C THR A 399 9.37 11.22 14.42
N LYS A 400 9.46 9.93 14.78
CA LYS A 400 8.78 9.41 15.98
C LYS A 400 9.25 10.10 17.27
N ASP A 401 10.51 10.48 17.32
CA ASP A 401 11.19 10.96 18.54
C ASP A 401 11.20 12.49 18.66
N ASN A 402 10.68 13.23 17.66
CA ASN A 402 10.64 14.69 17.71
C ASN A 402 9.24 15.22 18.04
N PRO A 403 8.98 15.61 19.30
CA PRO A 403 7.67 16.15 19.70
C PRO A 403 7.34 17.51 19.09
N ASN A 404 8.34 18.23 18.56
CA ASN A 404 8.21 19.53 17.91
C ASN A 404 8.12 19.45 16.37
N ALA A 405 8.05 18.24 15.83
CA ALA A 405 7.87 18.04 14.39
C ALA A 405 6.52 18.57 13.91
N ASN A 406 6.47 19.02 12.67
CA ASN A 406 5.22 19.40 12.02
C ASN A 406 5.18 18.75 10.61
N PRO A 407 4.39 17.70 10.39
CA PRO A 407 3.43 17.03 11.31
C PRO A 407 4.09 16.31 12.48
N ARG A 408 3.42 16.30 13.63
CA ARG A 408 3.84 15.60 14.85
C ARG A 408 3.33 14.16 14.87
N TYR A 409 4.19 13.22 15.21
CA TYR A 409 3.80 11.83 15.47
C TYR A 409 3.13 11.71 16.83
N LEU A 410 1.91 11.18 16.88
CA LEU A 410 1.15 11.04 18.12
C LEU A 410 1.25 9.63 18.70
N THR A 411 0.93 8.62 17.89
CA THR A 411 0.90 7.21 18.32
C THR A 411 0.77 6.26 17.13
N GLU A 412 0.84 4.96 17.41
CA GLU A 412 0.56 3.86 16.46
C GLU A 412 -0.31 2.79 17.11
N SER A 413 -0.87 1.90 16.30
CA SER A 413 -1.89 0.91 16.72
C SER A 413 -1.61 -0.51 16.24
N GLU A 414 -0.43 -0.80 15.70
CA GLU A 414 -0.05 -2.15 15.28
C GLU A 414 0.04 -3.09 16.50
N PRO A 415 -0.40 -4.35 16.41
CA PRO A 415 -0.91 -5.05 15.23
C PRO A 415 -2.41 -4.88 14.95
N ASP A 416 -3.16 -4.21 15.83
CA ASP A 416 -4.63 -4.17 15.77
C ASP A 416 -5.16 -3.25 14.65
N ILE A 417 -4.41 -2.20 14.29
CA ILE A 417 -4.66 -1.37 13.10
C ILE A 417 -3.34 -1.22 12.35
N ASN A 418 -3.31 -1.57 11.08
CA ASN A 418 -2.16 -1.34 10.20
C ASN A 418 -2.57 -0.53 8.96
N ARG A 419 -3.78 -0.77 8.45
CA ARG A 419 -4.37 -0.01 7.34
C ARG A 419 -5.61 0.73 7.85
N PRO A 420 -5.48 2.02 8.21
CA PRO A 420 -6.64 2.83 8.55
C PRO A 420 -7.61 2.97 7.39
N HIS A 421 -8.91 2.92 7.71
CA HIS A 421 -10.02 3.16 6.80
C HIS A 421 -10.79 4.42 7.19
N GLU A 422 -10.92 4.68 8.49
CA GLU A 422 -11.65 5.82 9.00
C GLU A 422 -10.85 6.57 10.06
N LEU A 423 -10.91 7.90 10.02
CA LEU A 423 -10.45 8.79 11.07
C LEU A 423 -11.57 9.78 11.40
N LEU A 424 -12.30 9.48 12.45
CA LEU A 424 -13.39 10.32 12.93
C LEU A 424 -12.85 11.42 13.86
N ALA A 425 -13.00 12.68 13.46
CA ALA A 425 -12.87 13.82 14.35
C ALA A 425 -14.20 14.02 15.08
N HIS A 426 -14.28 13.58 16.35
CA HIS A 426 -15.53 13.63 17.11
C HIS A 426 -15.97 15.09 17.37
N PRO A 427 -17.28 15.40 17.32
CA PRO A 427 -17.79 16.76 17.53
C PRO A 427 -17.49 17.39 18.91
N ASP A 428 -17.04 16.60 19.90
CA ASP A 428 -16.61 17.13 21.21
C ASP A 428 -15.34 18.00 21.16
N GLY A 429 -14.69 18.07 19.99
CA GLY A 429 -13.50 18.88 19.74
C GLY A 429 -12.19 18.34 20.33
N LYS A 430 -12.21 17.19 20.99
CA LYS A 430 -11.04 16.60 21.68
C LYS A 430 -10.76 15.15 21.37
N THR A 431 -11.76 14.38 20.97
CA THR A 431 -11.61 12.94 20.70
C THR A 431 -11.41 12.69 19.21
N LEU A 432 -10.38 11.92 18.88
CA LEU A 432 -10.18 11.33 17.55
C LEU A 432 -10.37 9.83 17.67
N VAL A 433 -11.00 9.21 16.68
CA VAL A 433 -11.17 7.75 16.62
C VAL A 433 -10.63 7.24 15.30
N LEU A 434 -9.57 6.40 15.36
CA LEU A 434 -8.96 5.75 14.20
C LEU A 434 -9.43 4.31 14.14
N ALA A 435 -9.87 3.87 12.97
CA ALA A 435 -10.32 2.50 12.69
C ALA A 435 -9.65 1.93 11.45
N GLY A 436 -9.50 0.62 11.40
CA GLY A 436 -8.92 -0.02 10.22
C GLY A 436 -8.72 -1.53 10.35
N THR A 437 -8.13 -2.11 9.32
CA THR A 437 -7.77 -3.54 9.29
C THR A 437 -6.42 -3.78 9.97
N PRO A 438 -6.20 -4.98 10.54
CA PRO A 438 -5.01 -5.29 11.32
C PRO A 438 -3.76 -5.53 10.46
N ALA A 439 -2.65 -5.85 11.10
CA ALA A 439 -1.39 -6.19 10.48
C ALA A 439 -1.45 -7.50 9.66
N TYR A 440 -0.35 -7.79 8.97
CA TYR A 440 -0.23 -8.95 8.10
C TYR A 440 -0.48 -10.27 8.84
N GLY A 441 -1.37 -11.09 8.30
CA GLY A 441 -1.74 -12.40 8.84
C GLY A 441 -2.72 -12.37 10.01
N PHE A 442 -3.12 -11.20 10.48
CA PHE A 442 -4.11 -11.06 11.56
C PHE A 442 -5.53 -10.92 11.03
N THR A 443 -6.51 -11.26 11.88
CA THR A 443 -7.94 -11.16 11.60
C THR A 443 -8.61 -10.35 12.69
N GLY A 444 -9.43 -9.38 12.28
CA GLY A 444 -10.11 -8.46 13.20
C GLY A 444 -9.25 -7.25 13.57
N GLY A 445 -9.78 -6.05 13.30
CA GLY A 445 -9.11 -4.78 13.54
C GLY A 445 -9.54 -4.11 14.84
N GLY A 446 -8.85 -3.02 15.20
CA GLY A 446 -9.10 -2.26 16.42
C GLY A 446 -9.77 -0.92 16.18
N LEU A 447 -10.08 -0.24 17.31
CA LEU A 447 -10.42 1.16 17.39
C LEU A 447 -9.45 1.86 18.35
N LEU A 448 -8.73 2.86 17.84
CA LEU A 448 -7.88 3.73 18.64
C LEU A 448 -8.62 5.01 18.95
N PHE A 449 -8.85 5.28 20.25
CA PHE A 449 -9.30 6.56 20.75
C PHE A 449 -8.09 7.39 21.19
N TRP A 450 -7.98 8.60 20.68
CA TRP A 450 -6.96 9.57 21.08
C TRP A 450 -7.64 10.80 21.70
N ASP A 451 -7.31 11.10 22.96
CA ASP A 451 -7.74 12.33 23.62
C ASP A 451 -6.66 13.41 23.42
N ARG A 452 -7.03 14.47 22.72
CA ARG A 452 -6.13 15.60 22.41
C ARG A 452 -5.74 16.44 23.62
N GLN A 453 -6.61 16.51 24.63
CA GLN A 453 -6.38 17.33 25.85
C GLN A 453 -5.40 16.62 26.78
N THR A 454 -5.63 15.34 27.04
CA THR A 454 -4.78 14.54 27.93
C THR A 454 -3.61 13.87 27.21
N GLN A 455 -3.62 13.85 25.87
CA GLN A 455 -2.66 13.16 25.01
C GLN A 455 -2.53 11.66 25.34
N THR A 456 -3.65 11.03 25.64
CA THR A 456 -3.71 9.60 25.98
C THR A 456 -4.43 8.81 24.92
N LYS A 457 -4.01 7.55 24.77
CA LYS A 457 -4.68 6.59 23.88
C LYS A 457 -5.42 5.52 24.64
N THR A 458 -6.55 5.08 24.09
CA THR A 458 -7.21 3.82 24.45
C THR A 458 -7.40 3.02 23.18
N LEU A 459 -6.90 1.79 23.15
CA LEU A 459 -7.02 0.88 22.01
C LEU A 459 -7.99 -0.26 22.38
N LEU A 460 -9.10 -0.35 21.67
CA LEU A 460 -10.02 -1.49 21.71
C LEU A 460 -9.62 -2.46 20.60
N ARG A 461 -9.59 -3.75 20.92
CA ARG A 461 -9.34 -4.82 19.96
C ARG A 461 -10.65 -5.33 19.38
N HIS A 462 -10.58 -6.10 18.31
CA HIS A 462 -11.78 -6.72 17.74
C HIS A 462 -12.55 -7.59 18.74
N THR A 463 -11.89 -8.16 19.78
CA THR A 463 -12.53 -8.93 20.86
C THR A 463 -13.36 -8.05 21.81
N ASP A 464 -13.05 -6.75 21.89
CA ASP A 464 -13.79 -5.78 22.69
C ASP A 464 -14.94 -5.14 21.90
N ILE A 465 -14.94 -5.28 20.57
CA ILE A 465 -15.91 -4.68 19.65
C ILE A 465 -16.79 -5.78 19.04
N LEU A 466 -16.28 -6.47 18.02
CA LEU A 466 -16.92 -7.59 17.33
C LEU A 466 -15.84 -8.56 16.85
N GLN A 467 -15.88 -9.76 17.38
CA GLN A 467 -14.87 -10.78 17.10
C GLN A 467 -14.70 -11.01 15.59
N TRP A 468 -13.47 -10.99 15.11
CA TRP A 468 -13.05 -11.19 13.72
C TRP A 468 -13.43 -10.10 12.72
N HIS A 469 -14.08 -9.02 13.17
CA HIS A 469 -14.41 -7.87 12.33
C HIS A 469 -13.36 -6.76 12.44
N SER A 470 -13.30 -5.95 11.41
CA SER A 470 -12.60 -4.65 11.43
C SER A 470 -13.61 -3.54 11.19
N THR A 471 -13.44 -2.39 11.81
CA THR A 471 -14.31 -1.24 11.54
C THR A 471 -13.85 -0.54 10.26
N MET A 472 -14.80 -0.34 9.33
CA MET A 472 -14.59 0.28 8.03
C MET A 472 -15.02 1.74 8.00
N SER A 473 -16.11 2.06 8.71
CA SER A 473 -16.73 3.39 8.73
C SER A 473 -17.28 3.72 10.12
N LEU A 474 -17.29 5.01 10.47
CA LEU A 474 -17.73 5.52 11.77
C LEU A 474 -18.51 6.82 11.64
N VAL A 475 -19.57 6.98 12.41
CA VAL A 475 -20.21 8.29 12.63
C VAL A 475 -20.54 8.52 14.08
N ALA A 476 -20.36 9.76 14.56
CA ALA A 476 -20.81 10.19 15.88
C ALA A 476 -22.32 10.47 15.87
N LEU A 477 -23.01 10.01 16.92
CA LEU A 477 -24.42 10.29 17.15
C LEU A 477 -24.59 11.30 18.29
N PRO A 478 -25.66 12.11 18.27
CA PRO A 478 -25.87 13.16 19.31
C PRO A 478 -26.04 12.64 20.73
N ASP A 479 -26.39 11.35 20.90
CA ASP A 479 -26.63 10.70 22.20
C ASP A 479 -25.34 10.15 22.85
N GLY A 480 -24.17 10.56 22.38
CA GLY A 480 -22.87 10.12 22.93
C GLY A 480 -22.44 8.73 22.47
N LYS A 481 -23.04 8.21 21.42
CA LYS A 481 -22.65 6.94 20.81
C LYS A 481 -21.93 7.12 19.47
N LEU A 482 -21.18 6.10 19.08
CA LEU A 482 -20.68 5.90 17.72
C LEU A 482 -21.53 4.80 17.05
N LEU A 483 -21.96 5.04 15.83
CA LEU A 483 -22.37 3.96 14.93
C LEU A 483 -21.16 3.58 14.09
N GLY A 484 -20.78 2.29 14.15
CA GLY A 484 -19.72 1.71 13.35
C GLY A 484 -20.25 0.69 12.36
N GLY A 485 -19.72 0.77 11.14
CA GLY A 485 -19.91 -0.24 10.11
C GLY A 485 -18.66 -1.10 9.96
N THR A 486 -18.82 -2.43 9.96
CA THR A 486 -17.68 -3.34 9.89
C THR A 486 -17.39 -3.85 8.49
N THR A 487 -16.21 -4.44 8.34
CA THR A 487 -15.83 -5.30 7.22
C THR A 487 -15.38 -6.67 7.73
N THR A 488 -15.61 -7.71 6.93
CA THR A 488 -15.11 -9.06 7.17
C THR A 488 -13.67 -9.24 6.69
N ALA A 489 -13.08 -8.21 6.06
CA ALA A 489 -11.72 -8.26 5.54
C ALA A 489 -10.71 -8.42 6.68
N ALA A 490 -9.81 -9.35 6.51
CA ALA A 490 -8.64 -9.51 7.37
C ALA A 490 -7.52 -8.54 6.98
N GLY A 491 -6.46 -8.47 7.77
CA GLY A 491 -5.21 -7.87 7.35
C GLY A 491 -4.62 -8.59 6.14
N THR A 492 -3.68 -7.97 5.49
CA THR A 492 -3.05 -8.54 4.28
C THR A 492 -2.48 -9.94 4.57
N GLY A 493 -2.87 -10.95 3.79
CA GLY A 493 -2.49 -12.35 4.03
C GLY A 493 -3.12 -12.96 5.29
N GLY A 494 -4.13 -12.32 5.85
CA GLY A 494 -4.94 -12.85 6.96
C GLY A 494 -6.12 -13.69 6.49
N GLU A 495 -6.57 -14.59 7.36
CA GLU A 495 -7.73 -15.41 7.10
C GLU A 495 -9.02 -14.64 7.37
N ARG A 496 -9.97 -14.69 6.45
CA ARG A 496 -11.33 -14.17 6.71
C ARG A 496 -12.10 -15.17 7.56
N LYS A 497 -12.54 -14.74 8.76
CA LYS A 497 -13.27 -15.59 9.73
C LYS A 497 -14.73 -15.18 9.93
N ALA A 498 -15.02 -13.87 9.86
CA ALA A 498 -16.39 -13.38 9.91
C ALA A 498 -17.16 -13.73 8.63
N LYS A 499 -18.42 -14.13 8.77
CA LYS A 499 -19.27 -14.55 7.64
C LYS A 499 -19.87 -13.38 6.89
N GLN A 500 -20.27 -12.34 7.61
CA GLN A 500 -20.86 -11.11 7.08
C GLN A 500 -20.55 -9.93 7.99
N ALA A 501 -20.64 -8.74 7.45
CA ALA A 501 -20.43 -7.49 8.18
C ALA A 501 -21.65 -7.13 9.04
N GLU A 502 -21.41 -6.35 10.09
CA GLU A 502 -22.44 -5.89 11.05
C GLU A 502 -22.33 -4.38 11.27
N LEU A 503 -23.46 -3.77 11.64
CA LEU A 503 -23.46 -2.45 12.27
C LEU A 503 -23.39 -2.63 13.79
N TYR A 504 -22.76 -1.71 14.48
CA TYR A 504 -22.72 -1.70 15.93
C TYR A 504 -22.85 -0.29 16.50
N LEU A 505 -23.44 -0.18 17.69
CA LEU A 505 -23.46 1.04 18.51
C LEU A 505 -22.47 0.89 19.67
N LEU A 506 -21.56 1.85 19.81
CA LEU A 506 -20.59 1.91 20.89
C LEU A 506 -20.83 3.17 21.73
N ASP A 507 -20.98 3.00 23.04
CA ASP A 507 -21.03 4.12 23.99
C ASP A 507 -19.62 4.68 24.23
N ILE A 508 -19.42 5.96 23.94
CA ILE A 508 -18.09 6.59 23.98
C ILE A 508 -17.55 6.68 25.41
N ALA A 509 -18.41 6.92 26.40
CA ALA A 509 -17.96 7.11 27.77
C ALA A 509 -17.44 5.80 28.37
N SER A 510 -18.18 4.72 28.22
CA SER A 510 -17.80 3.38 28.70
C SER A 510 -16.87 2.64 27.74
N LYS A 511 -16.77 3.06 26.46
CA LYS A 511 -16.07 2.36 25.39
C LYS A 511 -16.55 0.91 25.20
N LYS A 512 -17.85 0.68 25.35
CA LYS A 512 -18.48 -0.64 25.20
C LYS A 512 -19.48 -0.64 24.07
N VAL A 513 -19.51 -1.73 23.32
CA VAL A 513 -20.58 -2.00 22.35
C VAL A 513 -21.86 -2.30 23.13
N VAL A 514 -22.91 -1.53 22.83
CA VAL A 514 -24.22 -1.65 23.47
C VAL A 514 -25.27 -2.29 22.57
N TRP A 515 -24.96 -2.46 21.29
CA TRP A 515 -25.78 -3.16 20.31
C TRP A 515 -24.96 -3.49 19.06
N HIS A 516 -25.24 -4.60 18.41
CA HIS A 516 -24.72 -4.94 17.09
C HIS A 516 -25.65 -5.95 16.39
N GLU A 517 -25.77 -5.85 15.08
CA GLU A 517 -26.56 -6.79 14.26
C GLU A 517 -26.10 -6.76 12.79
N PRO A 518 -26.26 -7.90 12.06
CA PRO A 518 -26.11 -7.97 10.61
C PRO A 518 -27.40 -7.49 9.92
N ILE A 519 -27.63 -6.19 9.91
CA ILE A 519 -28.87 -5.55 9.45
C ILE A 519 -29.17 -5.83 7.97
N LEU A 520 -28.16 -5.98 7.13
CA LEU A 520 -28.29 -6.33 5.72
C LEU A 520 -27.66 -7.70 5.47
N THR A 521 -28.47 -8.64 4.99
CA THR A 521 -28.01 -10.03 4.78
C THR A 521 -26.93 -10.10 3.68
N GLY A 522 -25.88 -10.87 3.95
CA GLY A 522 -24.81 -11.20 3.00
C GLY A 522 -23.79 -10.10 2.76
N VAL A 523 -23.92 -8.95 3.39
CA VAL A 523 -23.00 -7.81 3.26
C VAL A 523 -21.62 -8.16 3.82
N GLN A 524 -20.57 -7.81 3.09
CA GLN A 524 -19.18 -8.06 3.48
C GLN A 524 -18.50 -6.82 4.07
N GLU A 525 -18.98 -5.63 3.74
CA GLU A 525 -18.51 -4.38 4.32
C GLU A 525 -19.60 -3.29 4.33
N TYR A 526 -19.58 -2.45 5.38
CA TYR A 526 -20.29 -1.17 5.40
C TYR A 526 -19.28 -0.08 5.01
N THR A 527 -19.27 0.27 3.73
CA THR A 527 -18.23 1.04 3.07
C THR A 527 -18.04 2.44 3.64
N ASP A 528 -19.14 3.16 3.88
CA ASP A 528 -19.12 4.51 4.46
C ASP A 528 -20.45 4.82 5.15
N LEU A 529 -20.43 5.73 6.14
CA LEU A 529 -21.57 6.18 6.93
C LEU A 529 -21.59 7.69 7.06
N CYS A 530 -22.78 8.29 7.05
CA CYS A 530 -22.99 9.73 7.22
C CYS A 530 -24.26 9.99 8.03
N TYR A 531 -24.11 10.69 9.16
CA TYR A 531 -25.26 11.13 9.97
C TYR A 531 -25.86 12.41 9.37
N ASP A 532 -27.17 12.42 9.08
CA ASP A 532 -27.91 13.58 8.62
C ASP A 532 -28.64 14.25 9.80
N GLU A 533 -28.11 15.40 10.24
CA GLU A 533 -28.68 16.17 11.35
C GLU A 533 -30.11 16.67 11.05
N ARG A 534 -30.52 16.78 9.79
CA ARG A 534 -31.84 17.29 9.38
C ARG A 534 -32.99 16.33 9.73
N ASN A 535 -32.73 15.04 9.71
CA ASN A 535 -33.73 14.01 9.97
C ASN A 535 -33.35 13.01 11.06
N GLY A 536 -32.12 13.07 11.57
CA GLY A 536 -31.61 12.20 12.62
C GLY A 536 -31.33 10.77 12.20
N LEU A 537 -31.20 10.53 10.89
CA LEU A 537 -30.93 9.23 10.29
C LEU A 537 -29.46 9.12 9.84
N VAL A 538 -29.03 7.89 9.58
CA VAL A 538 -27.69 7.62 9.03
C VAL A 538 -27.82 7.08 7.62
N TYR A 539 -27.19 7.75 6.67
CA TYR A 539 -26.99 7.25 5.31
C TYR A 539 -25.76 6.36 5.26
N GLY A 540 -25.82 5.28 4.51
CA GLY A 540 -24.68 4.37 4.39
C GLY A 540 -24.61 3.68 3.04
N PHE A 541 -23.42 3.15 2.76
CA PHE A 541 -23.19 2.23 1.66
C PHE A 541 -22.70 0.88 2.18
N ALA A 542 -23.27 -0.19 1.62
CA ALA A 542 -22.81 -1.54 1.83
C ALA A 542 -22.29 -2.13 0.52
N ASP A 543 -21.17 -2.87 0.60
CA ASP A 543 -20.50 -3.50 -0.54
C ASP A 543 -20.31 -2.55 -1.74
N ARG A 544 -20.13 -1.24 -1.46
CA ARG A 544 -19.90 -0.14 -2.40
C ARG A 544 -21.05 0.16 -3.36
N ARG A 545 -22.15 -0.58 -3.32
CA ARG A 545 -23.25 -0.47 -4.30
C ARG A 545 -24.63 -0.34 -3.68
N ARG A 546 -24.83 -0.80 -2.47
CA ARG A 546 -26.12 -0.75 -1.79
C ARG A 546 -26.20 0.47 -0.89
N PHE A 547 -26.91 1.50 -1.34
CA PHE A 547 -27.28 2.64 -0.50
C PHE A 547 -28.36 2.21 0.48
N PHE A 548 -28.23 2.62 1.73
CA PHE A 548 -29.26 2.39 2.76
C PHE A 548 -29.40 3.59 3.69
N VAL A 549 -30.57 3.68 4.34
CA VAL A 549 -30.86 4.65 5.39
C VAL A 549 -31.21 3.89 6.65
N PHE A 550 -30.49 4.18 7.72
CA PHE A 550 -30.63 3.50 9.01
C PHE A 550 -31.13 4.48 10.08
N ASP A 551 -32.16 4.07 10.84
CA ASP A 551 -32.64 4.79 12.01
C ASP A 551 -31.90 4.25 13.26
N PRO A 552 -31.01 5.03 13.88
CA PRO A 552 -30.26 4.58 15.07
C PRO A 552 -31.14 4.42 16.33
N LYS A 553 -32.33 5.04 16.37
CA LYS A 553 -33.26 4.92 17.48
C LYS A 553 -34.02 3.61 17.45
N THR A 554 -34.57 3.25 16.30
CA THR A 554 -35.31 2.00 16.11
C THR A 554 -34.41 0.82 15.72
N LYS A 555 -33.15 1.12 15.34
CA LYS A 555 -32.16 0.12 14.88
C LYS A 555 -32.64 -0.65 13.62
N ARG A 556 -33.26 0.06 12.70
CA ARG A 556 -33.86 -0.52 11.47
C ARG A 556 -33.41 0.24 10.23
N ILE A 557 -33.36 -0.49 9.12
CA ILE A 557 -33.27 0.10 7.78
C ILE A 557 -34.65 0.66 7.41
N VAL A 558 -34.68 1.94 7.07
CA VAL A 558 -35.92 2.62 6.63
C VAL A 558 -35.98 2.79 5.12
N HIS A 559 -34.84 2.69 4.43
CA HIS A 559 -34.75 2.72 2.97
C HIS A 559 -33.50 1.96 2.50
N GLN A 560 -33.59 1.31 1.34
CA GLN A 560 -32.43 0.72 0.65
C GLN A 560 -32.66 0.68 -0.85
N GLN A 561 -31.57 0.83 -1.63
CA GLN A 561 -31.57 0.68 -3.09
C GLN A 561 -30.18 0.30 -3.61
N GLU A 562 -30.16 -0.44 -4.72
CA GLU A 562 -28.92 -0.70 -5.46
C GLU A 562 -28.54 0.52 -6.30
N THR A 563 -27.24 0.75 -6.45
CA THR A 563 -26.68 1.91 -7.15
C THR A 563 -25.49 1.50 -8.04
N GLU A 564 -24.95 2.45 -8.80
CA GLU A 564 -23.59 2.33 -9.32
C GLU A 564 -22.56 2.29 -8.17
N PRO A 565 -21.32 1.81 -8.41
CA PRO A 565 -20.33 1.74 -7.36
C PRO A 565 -19.93 3.13 -6.87
N CYS A 566 -19.94 3.33 -5.55
CA CYS A 566 -19.43 4.54 -4.93
C CYS A 566 -17.90 4.63 -5.07
N ALA A 567 -17.37 5.85 -4.97
CA ALA A 567 -15.94 6.11 -4.94
C ALA A 567 -15.30 5.37 -3.75
N TYR A 568 -14.19 4.70 -4.00
CA TYR A 568 -13.56 3.85 -3.01
C TYR A 568 -12.04 3.93 -3.08
N GLN A 569 -11.45 4.08 -1.90
CA GLN A 569 -10.03 3.90 -1.63
C GLN A 569 -9.87 3.23 -0.26
N GLN A 570 -8.65 3.00 0.20
CA GLN A 570 -8.40 2.36 1.51
C GLN A 570 -9.00 3.13 2.69
N GLY A 571 -9.18 4.46 2.56
CA GLY A 571 -9.93 5.31 3.47
C GLY A 571 -11.04 6.01 2.68
N PRO A 572 -12.18 5.36 2.43
CA PRO A 572 -13.25 5.91 1.60
C PRO A 572 -13.88 7.15 2.25
N ARG A 573 -14.16 8.16 1.42
CA ARG A 573 -15.00 9.30 1.73
C ARG A 573 -16.02 9.43 0.62
N VAL A 574 -17.13 8.72 0.78
CA VAL A 574 -18.20 8.67 -0.21
C VAL A 574 -19.15 9.85 -0.03
N PHE A 575 -19.43 10.20 1.23
CA PHE A 575 -20.32 11.30 1.57
C PHE A 575 -19.55 12.61 1.76
N VAL A 576 -20.10 13.68 1.23
CA VAL A 576 -19.64 15.06 1.44
C VAL A 576 -20.80 15.88 1.98
N VAL A 577 -20.61 16.54 3.12
CA VAL A 577 -21.63 17.36 3.76
C VAL A 577 -21.27 18.83 3.59
N ALA A 578 -22.17 19.59 2.97
CA ALA A 578 -22.01 21.04 2.84
C ALA A 578 -22.45 21.78 4.11
N PRO A 579 -22.05 23.07 4.29
CA PRO A 579 -22.44 23.87 5.47
C PRO A 579 -23.96 24.04 5.63
N ASP A 580 -24.71 24.01 4.52
CA ASP A 580 -26.18 24.04 4.50
C ASP A 580 -26.83 22.68 4.80
N LYS A 581 -26.03 21.70 5.24
CA LYS A 581 -26.41 20.33 5.60
C LYS A 581 -26.85 19.46 4.41
N ARG A 582 -26.72 19.90 3.18
CA ARG A 582 -26.91 19.00 2.04
C ARG A 582 -25.85 17.91 2.06
N VAL A 583 -26.28 16.69 1.74
CA VAL A 583 -25.43 15.51 1.68
C VAL A 583 -25.27 15.09 0.23
N PHE A 584 -24.02 15.01 -0.21
CA PHE A 584 -23.65 14.57 -1.55
C PHE A 584 -23.00 13.20 -1.50
N VAL A 585 -23.17 12.45 -2.57
CA VAL A 585 -22.61 11.11 -2.75
C VAL A 585 -21.66 11.12 -3.95
N LEU A 586 -20.45 10.62 -3.73
CA LEU A 586 -19.45 10.44 -4.77
C LEU A 586 -19.50 9.00 -5.29
N PHE A 587 -19.98 8.82 -6.49
CA PHE A 587 -19.88 7.58 -7.25
C PHE A 587 -18.61 7.57 -8.11
N VAL A 588 -18.22 6.41 -8.63
CA VAL A 588 -17.05 6.33 -9.51
C VAL A 588 -17.19 7.22 -10.75
N ARG A 589 -18.42 7.36 -11.28
CA ARG A 589 -18.68 8.10 -12.54
C ARG A 589 -19.72 9.20 -12.43
N SER A 590 -20.23 9.48 -11.25
CA SER A 590 -21.23 10.53 -11.06
C SER A 590 -21.20 11.13 -9.65
N ILE A 591 -21.87 12.26 -9.49
CA ILE A 591 -22.12 12.89 -8.19
C ILE A 591 -23.63 13.07 -8.06
N ALA A 592 -24.16 12.69 -6.89
CA ALA A 592 -25.59 12.85 -6.58
C ALA A 592 -25.77 13.58 -5.25
N GLU A 593 -26.98 14.08 -5.02
CA GLU A 593 -27.43 14.66 -3.75
C GLU A 593 -28.51 13.76 -3.14
N VAL A 594 -28.47 13.59 -1.81
CA VAL A 594 -29.50 12.83 -1.09
C VAL A 594 -30.67 13.73 -0.75
N ASP A 595 -31.86 13.38 -1.20
CA ASP A 595 -33.11 14.03 -0.76
C ASP A 595 -33.44 13.56 0.69
N PRO A 596 -33.49 14.47 1.67
CA PRO A 596 -33.64 14.08 3.08
C PRO A 596 -35.05 13.56 3.45
N LYS A 597 -36.04 13.74 2.58
CA LYS A 597 -37.43 13.31 2.83
C LYS A 597 -37.76 11.99 2.13
N THR A 598 -37.34 11.86 0.88
CA THR A 598 -37.63 10.69 0.04
C THR A 598 -36.51 9.67 -0.01
N PHE A 599 -35.30 10.08 0.44
CA PHE A 599 -34.04 9.32 0.36
C PHE A 599 -33.58 9.04 -1.07
N ALA A 600 -34.21 9.68 -2.05
CA ALA A 600 -33.82 9.56 -3.44
C ALA A 600 -32.42 10.13 -3.67
N LEU A 601 -31.60 9.43 -4.43
CA LEU A 601 -30.31 9.90 -4.91
C LEU A 601 -30.53 10.70 -6.20
N ARG A 602 -30.56 12.03 -6.10
CA ARG A 602 -30.74 12.94 -7.24
C ARG A 602 -29.41 13.13 -7.97
N PRO A 603 -29.23 12.64 -9.21
CA PRO A 603 -28.01 12.86 -9.97
C PRO A 603 -27.79 14.34 -10.25
N LEU A 604 -26.59 14.85 -9.98
CA LEU A 604 -26.21 16.23 -10.29
C LEU A 604 -25.36 16.33 -11.55
N ALA A 605 -24.40 15.43 -11.72
CA ALA A 605 -23.52 15.41 -12.87
C ALA A 605 -22.86 14.03 -13.09
N LYS A 606 -22.58 13.70 -14.35
CA LYS A 606 -21.62 12.65 -14.71
C LYS A 606 -20.21 13.25 -14.67
N THR A 607 -19.26 12.52 -14.08
CA THR A 607 -17.87 12.99 -13.99
C THR A 607 -17.11 12.70 -15.28
N PRO A 608 -16.25 13.62 -15.75
CA PRO A 608 -15.43 13.40 -16.95
C PRO A 608 -14.35 12.32 -16.74
N VAL A 609 -13.97 12.08 -15.49
CA VAL A 609 -12.96 11.12 -15.06
C VAL A 609 -13.49 10.26 -13.92
N PRO A 610 -12.95 9.05 -13.67
CA PRO A 610 -13.36 8.26 -12.50
C PRO A 610 -12.93 8.94 -11.21
N ILE A 611 -13.81 9.01 -10.22
CA ILE A 611 -13.43 9.40 -8.86
C ILE A 611 -12.74 8.21 -8.19
N THR A 612 -11.49 8.37 -7.80
CA THR A 612 -10.68 7.30 -7.19
C THR A 612 -10.49 7.47 -5.70
N ALA A 613 -10.59 8.70 -5.18
CA ALA A 613 -10.62 8.96 -3.74
C ALA A 613 -11.63 10.07 -3.47
N GLY A 614 -12.42 9.86 -2.43
CA GLY A 614 -13.43 10.82 -1.97
C GLY A 614 -12.81 12.02 -1.28
N GLY A 615 -13.62 12.96 -1.00
CA GLY A 615 -13.23 14.34 -0.83
C GLY A 615 -13.97 15.13 0.22
N ASP A 616 -13.94 16.44 0.04
CA ASP A 616 -14.47 17.40 1.01
C ASP A 616 -15.04 18.64 0.29
N TYR A 617 -15.84 19.42 1.02
CA TYR A 617 -16.48 20.65 0.53
C TYR A 617 -15.64 21.89 0.87
N LEU A 618 -15.47 22.78 -0.11
CA LEU A 618 -14.92 24.12 0.09
C LEU A 618 -15.53 25.11 -0.92
N ASP A 619 -16.07 26.22 -0.43
CA ASP A 619 -16.51 27.39 -1.21
C ASP A 619 -17.40 27.03 -2.43
N GLY A 620 -18.46 26.22 -2.21
CA GLY A 620 -19.41 25.80 -3.25
C GLY A 620 -18.88 24.72 -4.18
N ARG A 621 -17.78 24.07 -3.85
CA ARG A 621 -17.16 22.99 -4.60
C ARG A 621 -16.93 21.76 -3.76
N ILE A 622 -17.02 20.60 -4.40
CA ILE A 622 -16.57 19.31 -3.85
C ILE A 622 -15.22 18.98 -4.50
N TYR A 623 -14.19 18.83 -3.68
CA TYR A 623 -12.86 18.40 -4.12
C TYR A 623 -12.73 16.89 -4.00
N PHE A 624 -12.14 16.24 -5.01
CA PHE A 624 -11.94 14.79 -5.06
C PHE A 624 -10.70 14.46 -5.90
N ALA A 625 -10.26 13.21 -5.87
CA ALA A 625 -9.12 12.73 -6.65
C ALA A 625 -9.55 11.84 -7.82
N SER A 626 -8.79 11.92 -8.91
CA SER A 626 -8.80 10.96 -10.01
C SER A 626 -7.36 10.56 -10.34
N GLY A 627 -6.95 9.37 -9.90
CA GLY A 627 -5.57 8.92 -10.01
C GLY A 627 -4.60 9.86 -9.27
N SER A 628 -3.75 10.55 -10.01
CA SER A 628 -2.78 11.53 -9.48
C SER A 628 -3.30 12.97 -9.46
N HIS A 629 -4.45 13.23 -10.05
CA HIS A 629 -5.00 14.56 -10.23
C HIS A 629 -6.01 14.94 -9.14
N LEU A 630 -5.90 16.18 -8.63
CA LEU A 630 -6.93 16.81 -7.83
C LEU A 630 -7.97 17.47 -8.75
N TRP A 631 -9.22 17.19 -8.50
CA TRP A 631 -10.37 17.73 -9.23
C TRP A 631 -11.34 18.43 -8.29
N SER A 632 -12.16 19.33 -8.82
CA SER A 632 -13.32 19.85 -8.10
C SER A 632 -14.57 19.90 -8.99
N PHE A 633 -15.72 19.73 -8.35
CA PHE A 633 -17.04 19.89 -8.90
C PHE A 633 -17.74 21.11 -8.30
N ARG A 634 -18.21 22.05 -9.13
CA ARG A 634 -19.03 23.19 -8.68
C ARG A 634 -20.45 22.70 -8.43
N ILE A 635 -20.93 22.83 -7.20
CA ILE A 635 -22.30 22.47 -6.86
C ILE A 635 -23.24 23.49 -7.54
N PRO A 636 -24.24 23.03 -8.33
CA PRO A 636 -25.25 23.92 -8.89
C PRO A 636 -26.01 24.65 -7.77
N SER A 637 -26.39 25.90 -8.03
CA SER A 637 -27.33 26.61 -7.15
C SER A 637 -28.65 25.83 -7.06
N PRO A 638 -29.30 25.81 -5.88
CA PRO A 638 -30.57 25.11 -5.67
C PRO A 638 -31.64 25.51 -6.65
#